data_c9fab7b8d2bf04206c202082a706467b
#
_entry.id   c9fab7b8d2bf04206c202082a706467b
#
_cell.length_a   1.000
_cell.length_b   1.000
_cell.length_c   1.000
_cell.angle_alpha   90.00
_cell.angle_beta   90.00
_cell.angle_gamma   90.00
#
_symmetry.space_group_name_H-M   'P 1'
#
loop_
_entity.id
_entity.type
_entity.pdbx_description
1 polymer ?
#
loop_
_entity_poly.entity_id
_entity_poly.type
_entity_poly.pdbx_seq_one_letter_code
_entity_poly.pdbx_strand_id
1 'polypeptide(L)'
;MKKTTSLILAALLLASLLTGCGSTATTAPETTAQPQTMSVDESGKWTGRGGCYKLEITDGEAFYNSMKRGDGNTVYSSGSSLMSMDGTSIGDVWVYAYAPAADGVWYGEWQGYDENGQYRSDSRIVKLGMDGAEFAAYDIPDRVDEIYLGADGLLYVCDTIGGMAAVYTQEGERLGGIDTSAARFDQYSLRLEQSGDGSIWLRTEQGGSGYAYPIDGAALTIGTEYALPQNTETLYTGDAEHPFLCATDEELSWWSPESGGTELILVWEECGISGGGDDMRCVIPDGDGFICLYAGCPARISHASPDEVKPKVVLTMAAPWEESAADFNAQSDEYYIKVKDYSEGGEFDTATAYTRMLTDIAAGNSADLYLGLDVIDMGTDKLGANGLLTDIYQLIDADPELSRDDFWLLNALERDGKLYRVMGEFAIDTYYGFTDTVGDRYGWTWDEYFAVQDALPDGAQMLGYRPADMFIRNSLSGYLRSNIDWANKTCSFDTPEFVRILSAARDGSDPNESAENMNTVGDVYQAMADGRLILSGTWMIMPETFVEAEKTFGRRISYIGWPTPDGGCGSFVVAPTRTYAISAQTKCPEGCWAFAKYILTQSGGMGMMSLYKPALEARVLELQGEHRNMWGETVGAAMNAQQAAEFLELVDRIDTVSIPDGSSIYKIVTESMQPMLAGDKTPEETAKLIQSKISIYLAEQG
;
A
#
# COMPACT_ATOMS: atom_id res chain seq x y z
N MET A 1 -9.04 4.45 28.51
CA MET A 1 -10.45 4.64 28.92
C MET A 1 -11.22 5.75 28.20
N LYS A 2 -10.65 6.87 27.80
CA LYS A 2 -11.40 7.91 27.02
C LYS A 2 -11.55 7.57 25.52
N LYS A 3 -10.63 6.81 24.90
CA LYS A 3 -10.70 6.44 23.47
C LYS A 3 -11.70 5.30 23.17
N THR A 4 -11.86 4.37 24.08
CA THR A 4 -12.83 3.24 23.94
C THR A 4 -14.28 3.70 24.03
N THR A 5 -14.56 4.78 24.79
CA THR A 5 -15.91 5.33 24.90
C THR A 5 -16.39 6.04 23.62
N SER A 6 -15.46 6.60 22.82
CA SER A 6 -15.83 7.26 21.54
C SER A 6 -16.22 6.26 20.45
N LEU A 7 -15.56 5.12 20.37
CA LEU A 7 -15.89 4.07 19.38
C LEU A 7 -17.25 3.41 19.68
N ILE A 8 -17.53 3.18 20.94
CA ILE A 8 -18.83 2.63 21.38
C ILE A 8 -19.97 3.66 21.15
N LEU A 9 -19.68 4.96 21.32
CA LEU A 9 -20.66 6.02 21.07
C LEU A 9 -20.94 6.19 19.57
N ALA A 10 -19.95 6.05 18.71
CA ALA A 10 -20.12 6.11 17.24
C ALA A 10 -20.91 4.90 16.71
N ALA A 11 -20.68 3.71 17.23
CA ALA A 11 -21.45 2.51 16.89
C ALA A 11 -22.88 2.58 17.39
N LEU A 12 -23.11 3.15 18.57
CA LEU A 12 -24.45 3.38 19.13
C LEU A 12 -25.20 4.51 18.40
N LEU A 13 -24.52 5.53 17.91
CA LEU A 13 -25.11 6.59 17.08
C LEU A 13 -25.53 6.04 15.70
N LEU A 14 -24.74 5.17 15.07
CA LEU A 14 -25.15 4.49 13.84
C LEU A 14 -26.41 3.62 14.04
N ALA A 15 -26.49 2.89 15.13
CA ALA A 15 -27.65 2.04 15.45
C ALA A 15 -28.91 2.86 15.72
N SER A 16 -28.79 4.06 16.32
CA SER A 16 -29.95 4.92 16.65
C SER A 16 -30.44 5.77 15.49
N LEU A 17 -29.61 6.07 14.49
CA LEU A 17 -29.98 6.83 13.29
C LEU A 17 -30.68 5.98 12.22
N LEU A 18 -30.48 4.67 12.23
CA LEU A 18 -31.06 3.75 11.25
C LEU A 18 -32.50 3.32 11.57
N THR A 19 -33.02 3.60 12.79
CA THR A 19 -34.40 3.22 13.20
C THR A 19 -35.48 4.30 12.91
N GLY A 20 -35.10 5.42 12.27
CA GLY A 20 -35.94 6.64 12.20
C GLY A 20 -36.52 7.03 10.83
N CYS A 21 -36.23 6.34 9.72
CA CYS A 21 -36.73 6.74 8.41
C CYS A 21 -37.72 5.72 7.81
N GLY A 22 -39.00 5.90 8.07
CA GLY A 22 -40.08 5.36 7.24
C GLY A 22 -40.09 6.05 5.87
N SER A 23 -39.86 5.29 4.81
CA SER A 23 -39.76 5.77 3.43
C SER A 23 -41.07 6.24 2.87
N THR A 24 -41.15 7.49 2.47
CA THR A 24 -41.95 7.88 1.31
C THR A 24 -41.01 8.05 0.12
N ALA A 25 -41.10 7.17 -0.85
CA ALA A 25 -40.41 7.26 -2.11
C ALA A 25 -40.86 8.56 -2.83
N THR A 26 -40.03 9.59 -2.75
CA THR A 26 -40.08 10.72 -3.65
C THR A 26 -39.06 10.41 -4.75
N THR A 27 -39.57 10.24 -5.95
CA THR A 27 -38.74 10.23 -7.18
C THR A 27 -37.90 11.51 -7.19
N ALA A 28 -36.58 11.36 -6.96
CA ALA A 28 -35.64 12.44 -7.17
C ALA A 28 -35.55 12.76 -8.67
N PRO A 29 -35.38 14.03 -9.07
CA PRO A 29 -35.19 14.37 -10.46
C PRO A 29 -33.88 13.71 -10.96
N GLU A 30 -33.91 13.14 -12.16
CA GLU A 30 -32.72 12.70 -12.90
C GLU A 30 -31.81 13.90 -13.13
N THR A 31 -30.83 14.08 -12.27
CA THR A 31 -29.70 14.96 -12.53
C THR A 31 -28.60 14.07 -13.11
N THR A 32 -28.44 14.12 -14.41
CA THR A 32 -27.24 13.58 -15.07
C THR A 32 -26.03 14.21 -14.40
N ALA A 33 -25.05 13.39 -14.00
CA ALA A 33 -23.77 13.88 -13.51
C ALA A 33 -23.18 14.80 -14.59
N GLN A 34 -22.79 16.01 -14.21
CA GLN A 34 -22.19 16.95 -15.16
C GLN A 34 -20.67 16.86 -15.12
N PRO A 35 -20.00 16.92 -16.27
CA PRO A 35 -18.55 17.03 -16.32
C PRO A 35 -18.07 18.22 -15.49
N GLN A 36 -17.13 18.03 -14.56
CA GLN A 36 -16.65 19.05 -13.64
C GLN A 36 -15.14 19.31 -13.74
N THR A 37 -14.38 18.38 -14.29
CA THR A 37 -12.92 18.47 -14.33
C THR A 37 -12.39 19.55 -15.25
N MET A 38 -13.18 20.18 -16.08
CA MET A 38 -12.65 21.12 -17.03
C MET A 38 -13.40 22.42 -17.01
N SER A 39 -12.64 23.47 -16.84
CA SER A 39 -13.15 24.81 -16.88
C SER A 39 -13.24 25.29 -18.34
N VAL A 40 -14.20 24.74 -19.09
CA VAL A 40 -14.50 25.17 -20.46
C VAL A 40 -15.97 25.62 -20.51
N ASP A 41 -16.24 26.83 -20.98
CA ASP A 41 -17.59 27.36 -21.14
C ASP A 41 -18.29 26.78 -22.41
N GLU A 42 -19.58 27.08 -22.57
CA GLU A 42 -20.39 26.63 -23.71
C GLU A 42 -19.84 27.06 -25.07
N SER A 43 -18.93 28.02 -25.11
CA SER A 43 -18.26 28.50 -26.33
C SER A 43 -16.94 27.77 -26.61
N GLY A 44 -16.51 26.86 -25.76
CA GLY A 44 -15.23 26.17 -25.85
C GLY A 44 -14.04 26.98 -25.33
N LYS A 45 -14.28 28.03 -24.54
CA LYS A 45 -13.23 28.88 -23.98
C LYS A 45 -12.82 28.35 -22.62
N TRP A 46 -11.50 28.31 -22.37
CA TRP A 46 -10.93 27.98 -21.07
C TRP A 46 -11.33 29.07 -20.03
N THR A 47 -11.84 28.60 -18.91
CA THR A 47 -12.26 29.46 -17.77
C THR A 47 -11.60 29.03 -16.46
N GLY A 48 -10.65 28.10 -16.50
CA GLY A 48 -9.89 27.62 -15.34
C GLY A 48 -9.02 28.72 -14.73
N ARG A 49 -8.63 28.52 -13.48
CA ARG A 49 -7.78 29.43 -12.71
C ARG A 49 -6.37 29.53 -13.30
N GLY A 50 -5.82 28.40 -13.75
CA GLY A 50 -4.49 28.31 -14.36
C GLY A 50 -4.51 28.19 -15.88
N GLY A 51 -3.37 27.82 -16.45
CA GLY A 51 -3.25 27.48 -17.87
C GLY A 51 -3.91 26.16 -18.21
N CYS A 52 -4.29 25.99 -19.47
CA CYS A 52 -4.79 24.73 -20.00
C CYS A 52 -3.61 23.84 -20.41
N TYR A 53 -3.48 22.68 -19.79
CA TYR A 53 -2.41 21.71 -20.04
C TYR A 53 -2.95 20.32 -20.25
N LYS A 54 -2.19 19.48 -20.96
CA LYS A 54 -2.43 18.04 -21.10
C LYS A 54 -1.22 17.26 -20.66
N LEU A 55 -1.48 16.04 -20.17
CA LEU A 55 -0.48 15.04 -19.81
C LEU A 55 -0.40 13.99 -20.92
N GLU A 56 0.81 13.65 -21.32
CA GLU A 56 1.09 12.56 -22.24
C GLU A 56 2.15 11.65 -21.60
N ILE A 57 1.80 10.39 -21.36
CA ILE A 57 2.77 9.37 -20.91
C ILE A 57 3.62 8.99 -22.11
N THR A 58 4.94 9.19 -22.01
CA THR A 58 5.89 8.97 -23.11
C THR A 58 6.40 7.53 -23.17
N ASP A 59 6.45 6.85 -22.03
CA ASP A 59 6.77 5.43 -21.92
C ASP A 59 5.95 4.85 -20.75
N GLY A 60 4.94 4.05 -21.06
CA GLY A 60 4.05 3.44 -20.07
C GLY A 60 4.53 2.04 -19.59
N GLU A 61 5.62 1.51 -20.15
CA GLU A 61 6.20 0.23 -19.73
C GLU A 61 7.36 0.39 -18.74
N ALA A 62 8.01 1.57 -18.76
CA ALA A 62 9.14 1.86 -17.87
C ALA A 62 8.68 2.51 -16.57
N PHE A 63 9.07 1.93 -15.45
CA PHE A 63 8.78 2.49 -14.12
C PHE A 63 10.06 3.01 -13.46
N TYR A 64 10.04 4.28 -13.02
CA TYR A 64 11.14 4.94 -12.34
C TYR A 64 10.70 5.55 -11.01
N ASN A 65 11.61 5.52 -10.04
CA ASN A 65 11.38 6.10 -8.72
C ASN A 65 11.71 7.60 -8.68
N SER A 66 12.66 8.04 -9.49
CA SER A 66 13.09 9.44 -9.53
C SER A 66 13.70 9.83 -10.87
N MET A 67 13.70 11.12 -11.13
CA MET A 67 14.32 11.75 -12.30
C MET A 67 15.01 13.05 -11.86
N LYS A 68 16.23 13.27 -12.33
CA LYS A 68 16.96 14.52 -12.10
C LYS A 68 17.59 15.04 -13.39
N ARG A 69 17.70 16.36 -13.52
CA ARG A 69 18.41 17.03 -14.60
C ARG A 69 19.58 17.84 -14.06
N GLY A 70 20.74 17.75 -14.68
CA GLY A 70 21.90 18.56 -14.36
C GLY A 70 22.80 18.71 -15.60
N ASP A 71 23.33 19.91 -15.86
CA ASP A 71 24.24 20.24 -16.97
C ASP A 71 23.78 19.73 -18.35
N GLY A 72 22.47 19.75 -18.61
CA GLY A 72 21.87 19.31 -19.86
C GLY A 72 21.54 17.82 -19.97
N ASN A 73 21.93 17.01 -19.00
CA ASN A 73 21.61 15.58 -18.94
C ASN A 73 20.40 15.34 -18.04
N THR A 74 19.44 14.52 -18.49
CA THR A 74 18.34 14.00 -17.66
C THR A 74 18.57 12.51 -17.40
N VAL A 75 18.55 12.13 -16.13
CA VAL A 75 18.83 10.77 -15.67
C VAL A 75 17.65 10.28 -14.84
N TYR A 76 17.21 9.06 -15.09
CA TYR A 76 16.17 8.34 -14.36
C TYR A 76 16.79 7.29 -13.46
N SER A 77 16.17 7.04 -12.32
CA SER A 77 16.51 5.92 -11.43
C SER A 77 15.31 5.03 -11.20
N SER A 78 15.47 3.73 -11.42
CA SER A 78 14.51 2.70 -11.00
C SER A 78 14.75 2.19 -9.56
N GLY A 79 15.73 2.75 -8.86
CA GLY A 79 16.24 2.23 -7.59
C GLY A 79 17.37 1.20 -7.75
N SER A 80 17.33 0.37 -8.77
CA SER A 80 18.37 -0.65 -9.07
C SER A 80 19.21 -0.32 -10.29
N SER A 81 18.89 0.72 -11.05
CA SER A 81 19.65 1.16 -12.21
C SER A 81 19.50 2.65 -12.48
N LEU A 82 20.52 3.24 -13.11
CA LEU A 82 20.50 4.58 -13.68
C LEU A 82 20.36 4.48 -15.19
N MET A 83 19.42 5.28 -15.73
CA MET A 83 19.10 5.29 -17.16
C MET A 83 19.18 6.72 -17.70
N SER A 84 19.69 6.87 -18.93
CA SER A 84 19.59 8.13 -19.65
C SER A 84 18.19 8.33 -20.25
N MET A 85 17.90 9.54 -20.71
CA MET A 85 16.58 9.89 -21.28
C MET A 85 16.21 9.07 -22.53
N ASP A 86 17.19 8.54 -23.25
CA ASP A 86 16.97 7.68 -24.43
C ASP A 86 16.81 6.19 -24.10
N GLY A 87 16.74 5.85 -22.80
CA GLY A 87 16.60 4.47 -22.32
C GLY A 87 17.90 3.67 -22.26
N THR A 88 19.08 4.32 -22.48
CA THR A 88 20.37 3.65 -22.35
C THR A 88 20.75 3.49 -20.87
N SER A 89 21.12 2.27 -20.44
CA SER A 89 21.62 2.04 -19.07
C SER A 89 22.96 2.73 -18.88
N ILE A 90 23.04 3.55 -17.82
CA ILE A 90 24.27 4.18 -17.33
C ILE A 90 24.96 3.24 -16.33
N GLY A 91 24.19 2.46 -15.57
CA GLY A 91 24.73 1.50 -14.62
C GLY A 91 23.67 0.75 -13.83
N ASP A 92 23.93 -0.53 -13.57
CA ASP A 92 23.10 -1.37 -12.69
C ASP A 92 23.63 -1.22 -11.26
N VAL A 93 23.19 -0.17 -10.59
CA VAL A 93 23.63 0.21 -9.24
C VAL A 93 22.41 0.56 -8.37
N TRP A 94 22.42 0.09 -7.14
CA TRP A 94 21.40 0.49 -6.15
C TRP A 94 21.63 1.93 -5.75
N VAL A 95 20.80 2.84 -6.27
CA VAL A 95 21.00 4.28 -6.12
C VAL A 95 19.72 4.95 -5.61
N TYR A 96 19.83 5.50 -4.43
CA TYR A 96 18.82 6.42 -3.89
C TYR A 96 19.22 7.89 -4.07
N ALA A 97 20.52 8.17 -4.11
CA ALA A 97 21.08 9.51 -4.21
C ALA A 97 22.00 9.63 -5.45
N TYR A 98 21.66 10.52 -6.38
CA TYR A 98 22.49 10.77 -7.57
C TYR A 98 22.36 12.24 -8.04
N ALA A 99 23.36 12.72 -8.75
CA ALA A 99 23.44 14.05 -9.33
C ALA A 99 23.99 14.00 -10.76
N PRO A 100 23.19 14.26 -11.78
CA PRO A 100 23.66 14.36 -13.16
C PRO A 100 24.67 15.50 -13.33
N ALA A 101 25.68 15.30 -14.19
CA ALA A 101 26.70 16.24 -14.58
C ALA A 101 26.87 16.22 -16.11
N ALA A 102 27.59 17.19 -16.67
CA ALA A 102 27.82 17.28 -18.13
C ALA A 102 28.51 16.02 -18.72
N ASP A 103 29.37 15.38 -17.95
CA ASP A 103 30.22 14.27 -18.37
C ASP A 103 29.90 12.93 -17.68
N GLY A 104 28.78 12.85 -16.95
CA GLY A 104 28.41 11.65 -16.24
C GLY A 104 27.41 11.86 -15.12
N VAL A 105 27.42 10.96 -14.13
CA VAL A 105 26.52 10.98 -12.98
C VAL A 105 27.30 10.70 -11.71
N TRP A 106 27.16 11.57 -10.71
CA TRP A 106 27.60 11.27 -9.34
C TRP A 106 26.51 10.48 -8.59
N TYR A 107 26.89 9.51 -7.79
CA TYR A 107 25.94 8.83 -6.91
C TYR A 107 26.58 8.45 -5.57
N GLY A 108 25.73 8.27 -4.56
CA GLY A 108 26.08 7.75 -3.26
C GLY A 108 25.90 6.25 -3.20
N GLU A 109 26.96 5.53 -2.81
CA GLU A 109 26.94 4.08 -2.59
C GLU A 109 26.95 3.80 -1.09
N TRP A 110 25.94 3.10 -0.62
CA TRP A 110 25.87 2.67 0.77
C TRP A 110 26.78 1.48 1.04
N GLN A 111 27.59 1.54 2.10
CA GLN A 111 28.57 0.50 2.43
C GLN A 111 28.00 -0.69 3.23
N GLY A 112 26.69 -0.72 3.49
CA GLY A 112 26.02 -1.83 4.15
C GLY A 112 26.31 -1.96 5.63
N TYR A 113 26.56 -3.20 6.09
CA TYR A 113 26.90 -3.53 7.46
C TYR A 113 28.38 -3.93 7.55
N ASP A 114 29.02 -3.67 8.70
CA ASP A 114 30.38 -4.11 8.97
C ASP A 114 30.45 -5.64 9.19
N GLU A 115 31.67 -6.15 9.38
CA GLU A 115 31.92 -7.58 9.63
C GLU A 115 31.27 -8.13 10.92
N ASN A 116 30.80 -7.26 11.81
CA ASN A 116 30.11 -7.59 13.04
C ASN A 116 28.56 -7.43 12.90
N GLY A 117 28.08 -7.12 11.70
CA GLY A 117 26.65 -6.88 11.45
C GLY A 117 26.15 -5.53 11.98
N GLN A 118 27.07 -4.58 12.27
CA GLN A 118 26.68 -3.24 12.66
C GLN A 118 26.55 -2.33 11.45
N TYR A 119 25.52 -1.48 11.47
CA TYR A 119 25.26 -0.50 10.42
C TYR A 119 26.43 0.47 10.25
N ARG A 120 26.90 0.65 9.02
CA ARG A 120 27.94 1.61 8.65
C ARG A 120 27.30 2.96 8.35
N SER A 121 27.86 4.01 8.93
CA SER A 121 27.44 5.40 8.70
C SER A 121 28.24 6.10 7.59
N ASP A 122 29.30 5.48 7.12
CA ASP A 122 30.12 5.97 6.01
C ASP A 122 29.55 5.52 4.65
N SER A 123 29.79 6.32 3.62
CA SER A 123 29.37 6.05 2.25
C SER A 123 30.55 6.18 1.30
N ARG A 124 30.31 5.82 0.05
CA ARG A 124 31.22 6.08 -1.05
C ARG A 124 30.51 6.95 -2.07
N ILE A 125 31.14 8.01 -2.54
CA ILE A 125 30.65 8.77 -3.68
C ILE A 125 31.40 8.32 -4.93
N VAL A 126 30.64 8.05 -5.98
CA VAL A 126 31.17 7.49 -7.23
C VAL A 126 30.72 8.34 -8.40
N LYS A 127 31.59 8.54 -9.39
CA LYS A 127 31.25 9.17 -10.68
C LYS A 127 31.28 8.12 -11.79
N LEU A 128 30.14 7.92 -12.43
CA LEU A 128 30.03 7.15 -13.67
C LEU A 128 29.99 8.08 -14.88
N GLY A 129 30.61 7.67 -15.97
CA GLY A 129 30.35 8.24 -17.29
C GLY A 129 28.98 7.85 -17.80
N MET A 130 28.50 8.55 -18.83
CA MET A 130 27.24 8.19 -19.50
C MET A 130 27.29 6.81 -20.19
N ASP A 131 28.48 6.24 -20.34
CA ASP A 131 28.75 4.88 -20.85
C ASP A 131 28.89 3.82 -19.75
N GLY A 132 28.63 4.22 -18.49
CA GLY A 132 28.73 3.35 -17.31
C GLY A 132 30.14 3.12 -16.76
N ALA A 133 31.19 3.71 -17.38
CA ALA A 133 32.51 3.59 -16.86
C ALA A 133 32.70 4.37 -15.54
N GLU A 134 33.30 3.74 -14.54
CA GLU A 134 33.64 4.45 -13.27
C GLU A 134 34.86 5.34 -13.54
N PHE A 135 34.69 6.67 -13.34
CA PHE A 135 35.75 7.66 -13.49
C PHE A 135 36.44 8.01 -12.18
N ALA A 136 35.69 8.02 -11.09
CA ALA A 136 36.20 8.37 -9.76
C ALA A 136 35.37 7.70 -8.67
N ALA A 137 36.00 7.42 -7.54
CA ALA A 137 35.32 6.92 -6.37
C ALA A 137 36.09 7.30 -5.12
N TYR A 138 35.36 7.78 -4.09
CA TYR A 138 35.94 8.28 -2.85
C TYR A 138 35.13 7.79 -1.65
N ASP A 139 35.79 7.19 -0.67
CA ASP A 139 35.21 6.86 0.61
C ASP A 139 35.05 8.15 1.43
N ILE A 140 33.88 8.37 1.93
CA ILE A 140 33.55 9.57 2.73
C ILE A 140 32.93 9.19 4.09
N PRO A 141 33.18 9.98 5.14
CA PRO A 141 32.67 9.69 6.48
C PRO A 141 31.18 10.00 6.66
N ASP A 142 30.60 10.77 5.74
CA ASP A 142 29.19 11.19 5.85
C ASP A 142 28.30 10.19 5.12
N ARG A 143 27.10 9.96 5.66
CA ARG A 143 26.04 9.20 5.00
C ARG A 143 25.49 10.01 3.84
N VAL A 144 25.17 9.35 2.72
CA VAL A 144 24.60 9.97 1.52
C VAL A 144 23.19 9.46 1.28
N ASP A 145 22.19 10.19 1.76
CA ASP A 145 20.80 9.98 1.39
C ASP A 145 20.40 10.87 0.21
N GLU A 146 21.07 12.03 0.04
CA GLU A 146 20.91 12.91 -1.11
C GLU A 146 22.28 13.45 -1.54
N ILE A 147 22.45 13.65 -2.87
CA ILE A 147 23.63 14.29 -3.45
C ILE A 147 23.20 15.24 -4.58
N TYR A 148 23.84 16.39 -4.63
CA TYR A 148 23.65 17.40 -5.69
C TYR A 148 25.00 17.96 -6.12
N LEU A 149 25.12 18.31 -7.41
CA LEU A 149 26.22 19.10 -7.95
C LEU A 149 25.75 20.55 -8.10
N GLY A 150 26.31 21.46 -7.33
CA GLY A 150 26.00 22.87 -7.39
C GLY A 150 26.62 23.54 -8.63
N ALA A 151 26.04 24.69 -9.03
CA ALA A 151 26.61 25.53 -10.11
C ALA A 151 28.02 26.06 -9.77
N ASP A 152 28.42 26.06 -8.52
CA ASP A 152 29.78 26.38 -8.05
C ASP A 152 30.79 25.23 -8.24
N GLY A 153 30.32 24.09 -8.76
CA GLY A 153 31.11 22.89 -9.00
C GLY A 153 31.40 22.04 -7.75
N LEU A 154 30.73 22.31 -6.63
CA LEU A 154 30.85 21.55 -5.41
C LEU A 154 29.78 20.45 -5.31
N LEU A 155 30.10 19.36 -4.62
CA LEU A 155 29.15 18.31 -4.31
C LEU A 155 28.56 18.54 -2.91
N TYR A 156 27.26 18.55 -2.84
CA TYR A 156 26.48 18.70 -1.60
C TYR A 156 25.86 17.38 -1.24
N VAL A 157 26.12 16.90 -0.05
CA VAL A 157 25.66 15.61 0.48
C VAL A 157 24.80 15.84 1.71
N CYS A 158 23.69 15.13 1.80
CA CYS A 158 22.79 15.18 2.95
C CYS A 158 22.62 13.79 3.58
N ASP A 159 22.76 13.75 4.90
CA ASP A 159 22.30 12.69 5.80
C ASP A 159 20.94 13.12 6.37
N THR A 160 19.86 12.63 5.78
CA THR A 160 18.50 13.01 6.17
C THR A 160 18.08 12.42 7.52
N ILE A 161 18.72 11.32 7.93
CA ILE A 161 18.47 10.66 9.23
C ILE A 161 19.23 11.37 10.33
N GLY A 162 20.51 11.70 10.09
CA GLY A 162 21.36 12.43 11.03
C GLY A 162 21.06 13.93 11.07
N GLY A 163 20.30 14.46 10.12
CA GLY A 163 19.97 15.90 10.03
C GLY A 163 21.20 16.75 9.74
N MET A 164 22.09 16.28 8.87
CA MET A 164 23.37 16.93 8.55
C MET A 164 23.55 17.07 7.04
N ALA A 165 24.18 18.17 6.63
CA ALA A 165 24.62 18.37 5.25
C ALA A 165 26.12 18.72 5.24
N ALA A 166 26.83 18.25 4.21
CA ALA A 166 28.26 18.46 4.04
C ALA A 166 28.62 18.80 2.59
N VAL A 167 29.76 19.45 2.40
CA VAL A 167 30.25 19.91 1.09
C VAL A 167 31.59 19.23 0.78
N TYR A 168 31.71 18.80 -0.48
CA TYR A 168 32.87 18.13 -1.02
C TYR A 168 33.32 18.76 -2.35
N THR A 169 34.58 18.67 -2.65
CA THR A 169 35.07 18.91 -4.02
C THR A 169 34.78 17.71 -4.90
N GLN A 170 34.86 17.85 -6.23
CA GLN A 170 34.73 16.74 -7.16
C GLN A 170 35.92 15.75 -7.11
N GLU A 171 37.00 16.10 -6.38
CA GLU A 171 38.14 15.22 -6.08
C GLU A 171 37.96 14.44 -4.78
N GLY A 172 36.75 14.54 -4.14
CA GLY A 172 36.42 13.82 -2.90
C GLY A 172 36.95 14.45 -1.62
N GLU A 173 37.53 15.67 -1.68
CA GLU A 173 37.96 16.38 -0.50
C GLU A 173 36.76 16.98 0.26
N ARG A 174 36.63 16.65 1.55
CA ARG A 174 35.60 17.18 2.42
C ARG A 174 35.95 18.60 2.86
N LEU A 175 35.19 19.60 2.41
CA LEU A 175 35.37 20.98 2.82
C LEU A 175 34.84 21.22 4.24
N GLY A 176 33.70 20.60 4.59
CA GLY A 176 33.14 20.66 5.93
C GLY A 176 31.64 20.35 5.99
N GLY A 177 31.09 20.36 7.19
CA GLY A 177 29.65 20.33 7.44
C GLY A 177 29.07 21.73 7.34
N ILE A 178 27.84 21.85 6.81
CA ILE A 178 27.10 23.11 6.77
C ILE A 178 26.58 23.43 8.18
N ASP A 179 26.80 24.66 8.62
CA ASP A 179 26.23 25.15 9.88
C ASP A 179 24.74 25.44 9.71
N THR A 180 23.91 24.49 10.18
CA THR A 180 22.45 24.56 10.15
C THR A 180 21.85 25.06 11.46
N SER A 181 22.66 25.59 12.41
CA SER A 181 22.21 25.99 13.74
C SER A 181 21.16 27.11 13.74
N ALA A 182 21.05 27.86 12.65
CA ALA A 182 20.01 28.89 12.44
C ALA A 182 18.74 28.37 11.75
N ALA A 183 18.74 27.14 11.24
CA ALA A 183 17.58 26.56 10.58
C ALA A 183 16.57 26.03 11.60
N ARG A 184 15.31 26.07 11.21
CA ARG A 184 14.20 25.43 11.93
C ARG A 184 13.93 24.08 11.29
N PHE A 185 14.00 22.99 12.03
CA PHE A 185 13.63 21.68 11.49
C PHE A 185 13.24 20.70 12.60
N ASP A 186 12.34 19.81 12.26
CA ASP A 186 12.01 18.61 13.02
C ASP A 186 12.94 17.47 12.58
N GLN A 187 13.08 16.45 13.42
CA GLN A 187 13.91 15.29 13.12
C GLN A 187 13.46 14.66 11.78
N TYR A 188 14.41 14.36 10.88
CA TYR A 188 14.20 13.77 9.55
C TYR A 188 13.62 14.72 8.48
N SER A 189 13.44 16.02 8.76
CA SER A 189 12.86 16.95 7.79
C SER A 189 13.90 17.70 6.94
N LEU A 190 15.20 17.49 7.17
CA LEU A 190 16.26 18.18 6.43
C LEU A 190 16.46 17.54 5.05
N ARG A 191 16.41 18.35 4.00
CA ARG A 191 16.57 17.96 2.60
C ARG A 191 17.40 18.98 1.84
N LEU A 192 18.02 18.58 0.74
CA LEU A 192 18.65 19.48 -0.22
C LEU A 192 17.73 19.70 -1.43
N GLU A 193 17.72 20.93 -1.95
CA GLU A 193 17.00 21.29 -3.17
C GLU A 193 17.93 22.06 -4.09
N GLN A 194 17.77 21.87 -5.40
CA GLN A 194 18.50 22.65 -6.40
C GLN A 194 17.56 23.68 -7.04
N SER A 195 17.97 24.95 -7.06
CA SER A 195 17.20 25.99 -7.74
C SER A 195 17.47 26.01 -9.24
N GLY A 196 16.67 26.78 -9.98
CA GLY A 196 16.76 26.89 -11.43
C GLY A 196 18.09 27.47 -11.95
N ASP A 197 18.83 28.22 -11.14
CA ASP A 197 20.18 28.73 -11.46
C ASP A 197 21.29 27.75 -11.05
N GLY A 198 20.92 26.56 -10.50
CA GLY A 198 21.84 25.52 -10.04
C GLY A 198 22.43 25.74 -8.65
N SER A 199 22.04 26.79 -7.93
CA SER A 199 22.43 26.95 -6.53
C SER A 199 21.73 25.92 -5.63
N ILE A 200 22.40 25.53 -4.54
CA ILE A 200 21.87 24.51 -3.62
C ILE A 200 21.26 25.19 -2.41
N TRP A 201 20.10 24.68 -2.01
CA TRP A 201 19.31 25.18 -0.89
C TRP A 201 19.04 24.07 0.11
N LEU A 202 18.90 24.46 1.37
CA LEU A 202 18.42 23.61 2.43
C LEU A 202 16.90 23.77 2.55
N ARG A 203 16.15 22.70 2.44
CA ARG A 203 14.73 22.64 2.77
C ARG A 203 14.56 21.96 4.12
N THR A 204 13.68 22.49 4.95
CA THR A 204 13.36 21.95 6.27
C THR A 204 11.88 22.11 6.56
N GLU A 205 11.40 21.38 7.55
CA GLU A 205 10.05 21.51 8.08
C GLU A 205 10.06 21.54 9.59
N GLN A 206 9.22 22.36 10.19
CA GLN A 206 9.00 22.42 11.64
C GLN A 206 7.54 22.67 11.96
N GLY A 207 6.92 21.73 12.68
CA GLY A 207 5.52 21.88 13.12
C GLY A 207 4.53 22.02 11.96
N GLY A 208 4.75 21.33 10.84
CA GLY A 208 3.91 21.39 9.63
C GLY A 208 4.12 22.66 8.78
N SER A 209 5.16 23.45 9.05
CA SER A 209 5.54 24.60 8.23
C SER A 209 6.87 24.36 7.57
N GLY A 210 6.95 24.57 6.24
CA GLY A 210 8.16 24.40 5.45
C GLY A 210 9.01 25.67 5.38
N TYR A 211 10.33 25.51 5.32
CA TYR A 211 11.31 26.60 5.22
C TYR A 211 12.39 26.25 4.19
N ALA A 212 12.95 27.26 3.52
CA ALA A 212 14.08 27.12 2.62
C ALA A 212 15.17 28.14 2.92
N TYR A 213 16.42 27.73 2.76
CA TYR A 213 17.62 28.54 3.05
C TYR A 213 18.63 28.35 1.92
N PRO A 214 19.13 29.42 1.26
CA PRO A 214 20.24 29.28 0.32
C PRO A 214 21.50 28.84 1.07
N ILE A 215 22.32 27.99 0.45
CA ILE A 215 23.57 27.52 1.02
C ILE A 215 24.74 28.25 0.37
N ASP A 216 25.67 28.76 1.17
CA ASP A 216 27.00 29.17 0.75
C ASP A 216 27.98 28.01 1.02
N GLY A 217 28.28 27.23 -0.04
CA GLY A 217 29.15 26.07 0.07
C GLY A 217 30.61 26.41 0.39
N ALA A 218 31.08 27.61 0.02
CA ALA A 218 32.44 28.05 0.34
C ALA A 218 32.57 28.50 1.81
N ALA A 219 31.54 29.16 2.34
CA ALA A 219 31.48 29.58 3.74
C ALA A 219 30.96 28.49 4.69
N LEU A 220 30.35 27.42 4.15
CA LEU A 220 29.72 26.31 4.89
C LEU A 220 28.57 26.80 5.79
N THR A 221 27.78 27.75 5.32
CA THR A 221 26.68 28.36 6.08
C THR A 221 25.40 28.41 5.25
N ILE A 222 24.26 28.57 5.95
CA ILE A 222 22.98 28.89 5.34
C ILE A 222 22.72 30.39 5.39
N GLY A 223 21.95 30.88 4.40
CA GLY A 223 21.56 32.29 4.29
C GLY A 223 20.22 32.60 4.97
N THR A 224 19.51 33.59 4.42
CA THR A 224 18.22 34.05 4.93
C THR A 224 17.16 32.95 4.88
N GLU A 225 16.33 32.87 5.93
CA GLU A 225 15.16 32.02 5.99
C GLU A 225 14.03 32.53 5.08
N TYR A 226 13.44 31.62 4.31
CA TYR A 226 12.22 31.86 3.53
C TYR A 226 11.19 30.81 3.89
N ALA A 227 9.97 31.25 4.25
CA ALA A 227 8.87 30.32 4.45
C ALA A 227 8.36 29.81 3.09
N LEU A 228 8.10 28.50 2.99
CA LEU A 228 7.45 27.92 1.82
C LEU A 228 5.99 28.39 1.73
N PRO A 229 5.40 28.43 0.53
CA PRO A 229 3.97 28.63 0.36
C PRO A 229 3.17 27.61 1.18
N GLN A 230 1.96 27.99 1.62
CA GLN A 230 1.11 27.07 2.38
C GLN A 230 0.79 25.81 1.57
N ASN A 231 0.71 24.69 2.24
CA ASN A 231 0.40 23.38 1.67
C ASN A 231 1.38 22.91 0.59
N THR A 232 2.63 23.43 0.59
CA THR A 232 3.67 22.92 -0.29
C THR A 232 4.03 21.50 0.13
N GLU A 233 3.75 20.54 -0.73
CA GLU A 233 4.16 19.15 -0.52
C GLU A 233 5.56 18.91 -1.08
N THR A 234 5.78 19.37 -2.31
CA THR A 234 7.04 19.17 -3.01
C THR A 234 7.56 20.46 -3.62
N LEU A 235 8.87 20.64 -3.50
CA LEU A 235 9.61 21.70 -4.17
C LEU A 235 10.45 21.05 -5.28
N TYR A 236 10.32 21.54 -6.50
CA TYR A 236 11.13 21.08 -7.64
C TYR A 236 12.03 22.19 -8.16
N THR A 237 13.09 21.79 -8.85
CA THR A 237 13.98 22.71 -9.55
C THR A 237 13.20 23.54 -10.57
N GLY A 238 13.35 24.85 -10.53
CA GLY A 238 12.74 25.76 -11.47
C GLY A 238 13.52 25.94 -12.77
N ASP A 239 13.40 27.13 -13.38
CA ASP A 239 14.15 27.56 -14.55
C ASP A 239 15.06 28.77 -14.25
N ALA A 240 15.65 29.36 -15.27
CA ALA A 240 16.54 30.50 -15.11
C ALA A 240 15.85 31.81 -14.62
N GLU A 241 14.53 31.91 -14.75
CA GLU A 241 13.73 33.07 -14.34
C GLU A 241 13.03 32.83 -13.01
N HIS A 242 12.72 31.55 -12.71
CA HIS A 242 11.98 31.13 -11.52
C HIS A 242 12.79 30.09 -10.76
N PRO A 243 13.26 30.39 -9.54
CA PRO A 243 14.10 29.48 -8.77
C PRO A 243 13.50 28.10 -8.53
N PHE A 244 12.19 28.03 -8.26
CA PHE A 244 11.53 26.78 -7.89
C PHE A 244 10.15 26.64 -8.52
N LEU A 245 9.75 25.36 -8.67
CA LEU A 245 8.35 24.95 -8.81
C LEU A 245 7.86 24.49 -7.43
N CYS A 246 6.68 24.92 -7.05
CA CYS A 246 5.99 24.53 -5.84
C CYS A 246 4.75 23.74 -6.25
N ALA A 247 4.66 22.48 -5.81
CA ALA A 247 3.50 21.62 -6.01
C ALA A 247 2.73 21.44 -4.70
N THR A 248 1.42 21.50 -4.81
CA THR A 248 0.45 21.11 -3.80
C THR A 248 -0.46 20.02 -4.39
N ASP A 249 -1.35 19.41 -3.62
CA ASP A 249 -2.40 18.51 -4.11
C ASP A 249 -3.29 19.15 -5.18
N GLU A 250 -3.46 20.47 -5.14
CA GLU A 250 -4.39 21.18 -6.03
C GLU A 250 -3.71 21.78 -7.26
N GLU A 251 -2.46 22.28 -7.13
CA GLU A 251 -1.87 23.14 -8.16
C GLU A 251 -0.36 23.06 -8.26
N LEU A 252 0.16 23.42 -9.43
CA LEU A 252 1.58 23.70 -9.70
C LEU A 252 1.77 25.20 -9.90
N SER A 253 2.74 25.77 -9.21
CA SER A 253 3.06 27.20 -9.26
C SER A 253 4.55 27.45 -9.33
N TRP A 254 4.98 28.52 -9.97
CA TRP A 254 6.31 29.08 -9.78
C TRP A 254 6.42 29.71 -8.40
N TRP A 255 7.55 29.52 -7.75
CA TRP A 255 7.85 30.19 -6.48
C TRP A 255 9.21 30.84 -6.50
N SER A 256 9.24 32.15 -6.12
CA SER A 256 10.45 32.94 -5.98
C SER A 256 10.59 33.37 -4.52
N PRO A 257 11.55 32.84 -3.77
CA PRO A 257 11.72 33.17 -2.34
C PRO A 257 11.85 34.66 -2.08
N GLU A 258 12.60 35.38 -2.90
CA GLU A 258 12.85 36.83 -2.70
C GLU A 258 11.58 37.68 -2.83
N SER A 259 10.65 37.29 -3.71
CA SER A 259 9.38 38.00 -3.86
C SER A 259 8.34 37.54 -2.84
N GLY A 260 8.50 36.33 -2.29
CA GLY A 260 7.56 35.70 -1.38
C GLY A 260 6.23 35.30 -2.01
N GLY A 261 6.11 35.43 -3.35
CA GLY A 261 4.89 35.13 -4.09
C GLY A 261 4.97 33.88 -4.95
N THR A 262 3.80 33.31 -5.27
CA THR A 262 3.64 32.25 -6.25
C THR A 262 2.96 32.78 -7.51
N GLU A 263 3.31 32.21 -8.66
CA GLU A 263 2.64 32.42 -9.92
C GLU A 263 2.04 31.09 -10.39
N LEU A 264 0.71 31.01 -10.42
CA LEU A 264 -0.03 29.80 -10.75
C LEU A 264 0.24 29.36 -12.19
N ILE A 265 0.64 28.12 -12.40
CA ILE A 265 0.84 27.51 -13.71
C ILE A 265 -0.44 26.77 -14.12
N LEU A 266 -0.83 25.78 -13.35
CA LEU A 266 -2.00 24.96 -13.63
C LEU A 266 -2.65 24.46 -12.31
N VAL A 267 -3.92 24.11 -12.43
CA VAL A 267 -4.68 23.35 -11.41
C VAL A 267 -4.85 21.94 -11.96
N TRP A 268 -4.37 20.95 -11.21
CA TRP A 268 -4.31 19.56 -11.67
C TRP A 268 -5.67 19.05 -12.13
N GLU A 269 -6.68 19.13 -11.26
CA GLU A 269 -8.03 18.65 -11.54
C GLU A 269 -8.66 19.33 -12.76
N GLU A 270 -8.44 20.63 -12.94
CA GLU A 270 -8.95 21.40 -14.09
C GLU A 270 -8.38 20.90 -15.43
N CYS A 271 -7.17 20.33 -15.40
CA CYS A 271 -6.52 19.71 -16.55
C CYS A 271 -6.77 18.20 -16.67
N GLY A 272 -7.51 17.60 -15.75
CA GLY A 272 -7.76 16.15 -15.68
C GLY A 272 -6.51 15.35 -15.33
N ILE A 273 -5.57 15.95 -14.59
CA ILE A 273 -4.31 15.37 -14.15
C ILE A 273 -4.41 15.14 -12.64
N SER A 274 -3.99 13.99 -12.14
CA SER A 274 -3.79 13.80 -10.69
C SER A 274 -2.51 14.51 -10.28
N GLY A 275 -2.60 15.39 -9.29
CA GLY A 275 -1.47 16.09 -8.70
C GLY A 275 -1.17 15.56 -7.31
N GLY A 276 -0.04 16.03 -6.75
CA GLY A 276 0.37 15.70 -5.38
C GLY A 276 1.20 14.43 -5.24
N GLY A 277 1.93 14.39 -4.13
CA GLY A 277 2.63 13.23 -3.56
C GLY A 277 3.26 12.27 -4.56
N ASP A 278 2.78 11.05 -4.51
CA ASP A 278 3.28 9.94 -5.31
C ASP A 278 2.78 9.92 -6.76
N ASP A 279 1.70 10.64 -7.07
CA ASP A 279 1.11 10.66 -8.41
C ASP A 279 1.96 11.45 -9.41
N MET A 280 2.47 12.60 -8.97
CA MET A 280 3.26 13.50 -9.79
C MET A 280 4.62 13.75 -9.14
N ARG A 281 5.67 13.19 -9.71
CA ARG A 281 7.03 13.31 -9.19
C ARG A 281 7.97 13.97 -10.18
N CYS A 282 9.01 14.59 -9.65
CA CYS A 282 10.17 15.06 -10.44
C CYS A 282 9.79 15.96 -11.60
N VAL A 283 8.93 16.95 -11.37
CA VAL A 283 8.53 17.91 -12.42
C VAL A 283 9.70 18.83 -12.76
N ILE A 284 10.11 18.86 -14.02
CA ILE A 284 11.27 19.63 -14.51
C ILE A 284 10.82 20.48 -15.70
N PRO A 285 11.08 21.80 -15.73
CA PRO A 285 10.79 22.66 -16.87
C PRO A 285 11.49 22.18 -18.14
N ASP A 286 10.78 22.12 -19.27
CA ASP A 286 11.31 21.69 -20.55
C ASP A 286 10.65 22.43 -21.73
N GLY A 287 11.28 23.49 -22.22
CA GLY A 287 10.75 24.36 -23.23
C GLY A 287 9.55 25.16 -22.72
N ASP A 288 8.39 24.97 -23.34
CA ASP A 288 7.11 25.59 -22.97
C ASP A 288 6.22 24.69 -22.09
N GLY A 289 6.78 23.60 -21.56
CA GLY A 289 6.09 22.61 -20.71
C GLY A 289 7.01 22.01 -19.67
N PHE A 290 6.68 20.78 -19.25
CA PHE A 290 7.41 20.08 -18.21
C PHE A 290 7.58 18.59 -18.58
N ILE A 291 8.72 17.99 -18.24
CA ILE A 291 8.87 16.56 -18.15
C ILE A 291 8.68 16.15 -16.70
N CYS A 292 8.10 14.97 -16.46
CA CYS A 292 7.79 14.49 -15.12
C CYS A 292 7.76 12.98 -15.06
N LEU A 293 7.65 12.44 -13.86
CA LEU A 293 7.21 11.07 -13.61
C LEU A 293 5.76 11.11 -13.12
N TYR A 294 4.87 10.50 -13.87
CA TYR A 294 3.47 10.36 -13.51
C TYR A 294 3.15 8.89 -13.19
N ALA A 295 2.74 8.62 -11.96
CA ALA A 295 2.60 7.25 -11.45
C ALA A 295 3.87 6.39 -11.71
N GLY A 296 5.05 6.99 -11.63
CA GLY A 296 6.32 6.34 -11.91
C GLY A 296 6.71 6.21 -13.39
N CYS A 297 5.83 6.56 -14.32
CA CYS A 297 6.10 6.51 -15.76
C CYS A 297 6.60 7.86 -16.30
N PRO A 298 7.57 7.89 -17.24
CA PRO A 298 7.97 9.12 -17.92
C PRO A 298 6.81 9.77 -18.65
N ALA A 299 6.58 11.03 -18.39
CA ALA A 299 5.48 11.78 -18.97
C ALA A 299 5.87 13.23 -19.31
N ARG A 300 5.05 13.87 -20.12
CA ARG A 300 5.17 15.27 -20.47
C ARG A 300 3.88 16.02 -20.20
N ILE A 301 3.99 17.18 -19.56
CA ILE A 301 2.91 18.16 -19.43
C ILE A 301 3.18 19.27 -20.43
N SER A 302 2.24 19.52 -21.33
CA SER A 302 2.38 20.56 -22.37
C SER A 302 1.14 21.44 -22.44
N HIS A 303 1.32 22.69 -22.87
CA HIS A 303 0.18 23.57 -23.16
C HIS A 303 -0.77 22.90 -24.15
N ALA A 304 -2.05 23.04 -23.89
CA ALA A 304 -3.12 22.50 -24.73
C ALA A 304 -4.15 23.56 -25.05
N SER A 305 -4.83 23.39 -26.16
CA SER A 305 -6.07 24.15 -26.41
C SER A 305 -7.23 23.44 -25.67
N PRO A 306 -8.29 24.17 -25.28
CA PRO A 306 -9.41 23.61 -24.54
C PRO A 306 -10.13 22.45 -25.23
N ASP A 307 -10.02 22.33 -26.55
CA ASP A 307 -10.58 21.25 -27.35
C ASP A 307 -9.70 19.99 -27.39
N GLU A 308 -8.44 20.09 -26.95
CA GLU A 308 -7.55 18.92 -26.81
C GLU A 308 -7.72 18.20 -25.47
N VAL A 309 -8.27 18.89 -24.48
CA VAL A 309 -8.48 18.34 -23.15
C VAL A 309 -9.95 17.97 -22.98
N LYS A 310 -10.25 16.68 -22.88
CA LYS A 310 -11.63 16.19 -22.82
C LYS A 310 -12.20 16.36 -21.41
N PRO A 311 -13.43 16.91 -21.27
CA PRO A 311 -14.09 16.98 -19.97
C PRO A 311 -14.35 15.57 -19.44
N LYS A 312 -13.97 15.34 -18.19
CA LYS A 312 -14.22 14.08 -17.47
C LYS A 312 -15.28 14.28 -16.40
N VAL A 313 -16.06 13.25 -16.15
CA VAL A 313 -16.99 13.22 -15.02
C VAL A 313 -16.20 12.92 -13.75
N VAL A 314 -16.26 13.83 -12.77
CA VAL A 314 -15.58 13.64 -11.48
C VAL A 314 -16.36 12.70 -10.60
N LEU A 315 -15.71 11.66 -10.10
CA LEU A 315 -16.20 10.73 -9.09
C LEU A 315 -15.39 10.92 -7.82
N THR A 316 -16.05 10.99 -6.69
CA THR A 316 -15.37 11.11 -5.39
C THR A 316 -15.14 9.73 -4.79
N MET A 317 -13.89 9.43 -4.41
CA MET A 317 -13.52 8.25 -3.64
C MET A 317 -13.12 8.65 -2.23
N ALA A 318 -13.81 8.12 -1.23
CA ALA A 318 -13.46 8.32 0.18
C ALA A 318 -12.46 7.23 0.62
N ALA A 319 -11.34 7.64 1.19
CA ALA A 319 -10.29 6.74 1.67
C ALA A 319 -9.85 7.10 3.11
N PRO A 320 -9.53 6.12 3.97
CA PRO A 320 -9.05 6.37 5.33
C PRO A 320 -7.53 6.59 5.40
N TRP A 321 -6.86 6.71 4.27
CA TRP A 321 -5.44 7.05 4.09
C TRP A 321 -5.24 7.70 2.73
N GLU A 322 -4.06 8.26 2.52
CA GLU A 322 -3.64 8.73 1.21
C GLU A 322 -3.64 7.59 0.19
N GLU A 323 -4.32 7.78 -0.92
CA GLU A 323 -4.45 6.79 -1.99
C GLU A 323 -4.35 7.47 -3.34
N SER A 324 -3.82 6.74 -4.33
CA SER A 324 -3.68 7.21 -5.70
C SER A 324 -4.71 6.57 -6.63
N ALA A 325 -5.25 7.38 -7.52
CA ALA A 325 -6.05 6.94 -8.65
C ALA A 325 -5.43 7.38 -10.00
N ALA A 326 -4.15 7.77 -9.98
CA ALA A 326 -3.46 8.36 -11.13
C ALA A 326 -3.47 7.45 -12.36
N ASP A 327 -3.22 6.16 -12.18
CA ASP A 327 -3.20 5.18 -13.28
C ASP A 327 -4.55 5.09 -14.00
N PHE A 328 -5.65 5.07 -13.24
CA PHE A 328 -6.99 5.09 -13.83
C PHE A 328 -7.26 6.44 -14.48
N ASN A 329 -6.95 7.54 -13.81
CA ASN A 329 -7.19 8.90 -14.31
C ASN A 329 -6.41 9.21 -15.60
N ALA A 330 -5.22 8.62 -15.76
CA ALA A 330 -4.42 8.72 -16.97
C ALA A 330 -5.03 7.96 -18.17
N GLN A 331 -5.61 6.78 -17.89
CA GLN A 331 -6.12 5.88 -18.93
C GLN A 331 -7.58 6.17 -19.32
N SER A 332 -8.35 6.76 -18.40
CA SER A 332 -9.77 7.06 -18.63
C SER A 332 -9.97 8.38 -19.36
N ASP A 333 -10.63 8.34 -20.52
CA ASP A 333 -11.04 9.53 -21.28
C ASP A 333 -12.33 10.18 -20.74
N GLU A 334 -13.11 9.46 -19.92
CA GLU A 334 -14.47 9.86 -19.54
C GLU A 334 -14.62 10.20 -18.06
N TYR A 335 -13.79 9.59 -17.19
CA TYR A 335 -13.93 9.68 -15.73
C TYR A 335 -12.64 10.12 -15.07
N TYR A 336 -12.80 10.81 -13.94
CA TYR A 336 -11.71 11.26 -13.07
C TYR A 336 -12.06 10.90 -11.63
N ILE A 337 -11.20 10.16 -10.96
CA ILE A 337 -11.37 9.84 -9.54
C ILE A 337 -10.64 10.90 -8.70
N LYS A 338 -11.42 11.64 -7.91
CA LYS A 338 -10.91 12.55 -6.89
C LYS A 338 -10.93 11.85 -5.54
N VAL A 339 -9.75 11.62 -4.96
CA VAL A 339 -9.64 11.00 -3.64
C VAL A 339 -9.93 12.04 -2.56
N LYS A 340 -10.80 11.69 -1.61
CA LYS A 340 -10.99 12.42 -0.35
C LYS A 340 -10.32 11.62 0.76
N ASP A 341 -9.14 12.05 1.15
CA ASP A 341 -8.39 11.47 2.25
C ASP A 341 -8.97 11.93 3.61
N TYR A 342 -9.21 10.97 4.50
CA TYR A 342 -9.71 11.20 5.86
C TYR A 342 -8.60 11.13 6.92
N SER A 343 -7.34 10.88 6.52
CA SER A 343 -6.20 10.76 7.45
C SER A 343 -5.56 12.10 7.82
N GLU A 344 -6.11 13.23 7.38
CA GLU A 344 -5.59 14.59 7.54
C GLU A 344 -4.74 14.81 8.81
N GLY A 345 -3.52 15.30 8.61
CA GLY A 345 -2.65 15.82 9.66
C GLY A 345 -1.53 14.91 10.14
N GLY A 346 -1.16 13.86 9.37
CA GLY A 346 0.09 13.12 9.59
C GLY A 346 0.13 12.21 10.83
N GLU A 347 -0.93 12.13 11.63
CA GLU A 347 -1.06 11.07 12.63
C GLU A 347 -1.73 9.86 11.97
N PHE A 348 -0.95 8.79 11.82
CA PHE A 348 -1.39 7.47 11.30
C PHE A 348 -2.39 6.81 12.27
N ASP A 349 -3.55 7.41 12.48
CA ASP A 349 -4.68 6.78 13.18
C ASP A 349 -5.78 6.42 12.18
N THR A 350 -5.53 5.36 11.39
CA THR A 350 -6.51 4.77 10.46
C THR A 350 -7.88 4.56 11.11
N ALA A 351 -7.92 4.27 12.42
CA ALA A 351 -9.19 4.08 13.14
C ALA A 351 -9.98 5.39 13.28
N THR A 352 -9.29 6.52 13.48
CA THR A 352 -9.92 7.84 13.51
C THR A 352 -10.41 8.25 12.12
N ALA A 353 -9.59 8.08 11.10
CA ALA A 353 -9.95 8.34 9.70
C ALA A 353 -11.16 7.51 9.26
N TYR A 354 -11.14 6.21 9.53
CA TYR A 354 -12.26 5.31 9.30
C TYR A 354 -13.55 5.75 10.00
N THR A 355 -13.44 6.18 11.27
CA THR A 355 -14.61 6.67 12.03
C THR A 355 -15.20 7.96 11.43
N ARG A 356 -14.35 8.88 10.96
CA ARG A 356 -14.76 10.10 10.25
C ARG A 356 -15.49 9.75 8.96
N MET A 357 -14.94 8.86 8.15
CA MET A 357 -15.57 8.37 6.92
C MET A 357 -16.95 7.74 7.18
N LEU A 358 -17.08 6.85 8.15
CA LEU A 358 -18.36 6.26 8.53
C LEU A 358 -19.36 7.31 9.05
N THR A 359 -18.90 8.36 9.72
CA THR A 359 -19.75 9.46 10.20
C THR A 359 -20.32 10.25 9.03
N ASP A 360 -19.53 10.53 8.00
CA ASP A 360 -19.98 11.19 6.78
C ASP A 360 -21.01 10.33 6.02
N ILE A 361 -20.77 9.02 5.89
CA ILE A 361 -21.73 8.08 5.29
C ILE A 361 -23.07 8.13 6.06
N ALA A 362 -23.03 8.07 7.39
CA ALA A 362 -24.22 8.14 8.23
C ALA A 362 -24.95 9.49 8.15
N ALA A 363 -24.23 10.58 7.91
CA ALA A 363 -24.81 11.91 7.72
C ALA A 363 -25.41 12.12 6.31
N GLY A 364 -25.26 11.15 5.40
CA GLY A 364 -25.70 11.25 4.00
C GLY A 364 -24.73 12.01 3.08
N ASN A 365 -23.52 12.31 3.55
CA ASN A 365 -22.43 12.88 2.76
C ASN A 365 -21.68 11.74 2.06
N SER A 366 -22.37 10.99 1.19
CA SER A 366 -21.79 9.82 0.54
C SER A 366 -20.87 10.23 -0.60
N ALA A 367 -19.69 9.58 -0.67
CA ALA A 367 -18.88 9.55 -1.88
C ALA A 367 -19.48 8.57 -2.91
N ASP A 368 -18.98 8.58 -4.14
CA ASP A 368 -19.37 7.63 -5.18
C ASP A 368 -18.72 6.25 -4.96
N LEU A 369 -17.48 6.28 -4.49
CA LEU A 369 -16.63 5.12 -4.20
C LEU A 369 -16.10 5.19 -2.77
N TYR A 370 -15.84 4.03 -2.20
CA TYR A 370 -15.21 3.89 -0.88
C TYR A 370 -14.03 2.94 -0.97
N LEU A 371 -12.91 3.30 -0.34
CA LEU A 371 -11.76 2.44 -0.14
C LEU A 371 -11.64 2.06 1.35
N GLY A 372 -11.21 0.83 1.62
CA GLY A 372 -10.78 0.41 2.96
C GLY A 372 -11.91 0.26 4.00
N LEU A 373 -13.15 0.05 3.57
CA LEU A 373 -14.27 -0.18 4.51
C LEU A 373 -14.08 -1.43 5.39
N ASP A 374 -13.23 -2.37 4.96
CA ASP A 374 -12.97 -3.64 5.67
C ASP A 374 -11.71 -3.61 6.55
N VAL A 375 -11.00 -2.49 6.61
CA VAL A 375 -9.71 -2.39 7.32
C VAL A 375 -9.84 -2.62 8.83
N ILE A 376 -10.97 -2.28 9.42
CA ILE A 376 -11.21 -2.42 10.86
C ILE A 376 -12.23 -3.51 11.17
N ASP A 377 -13.38 -3.55 10.49
CA ASP A 377 -14.48 -4.45 10.88
C ASP A 377 -15.42 -4.68 9.70
N MET A 378 -15.10 -5.55 8.74
CA MET A 378 -15.98 -5.99 7.63
C MET A 378 -17.11 -4.99 7.30
N GLY A 379 -16.73 -3.73 7.12
CA GLY A 379 -17.67 -2.60 6.99
C GLY A 379 -18.50 -2.70 5.72
N THR A 380 -17.94 -3.24 4.64
CA THR A 380 -18.67 -3.51 3.38
C THR A 380 -19.88 -4.41 3.60
N ASP A 381 -19.75 -5.48 4.38
CA ASP A 381 -20.87 -6.40 4.64
C ASP A 381 -22.00 -5.69 5.39
N LYS A 382 -21.66 -4.87 6.39
CA LYS A 382 -22.64 -4.12 7.17
C LYS A 382 -23.37 -3.04 6.35
N LEU A 383 -22.60 -2.24 5.62
CA LEU A 383 -23.17 -1.17 4.79
C LEU A 383 -23.97 -1.76 3.61
N GLY A 384 -23.51 -2.85 3.02
CA GLY A 384 -24.21 -3.58 1.96
C GLY A 384 -25.54 -4.18 2.43
N ALA A 385 -25.57 -4.83 3.60
CA ALA A 385 -26.79 -5.37 4.19
C ALA A 385 -27.83 -4.28 4.48
N ASN A 386 -27.38 -3.05 4.78
CA ASN A 386 -28.25 -1.88 4.98
C ASN A 386 -28.61 -1.16 3.67
N GLY A 387 -28.22 -1.68 2.50
CA GLY A 387 -28.56 -1.11 1.19
C GLY A 387 -27.80 0.19 0.85
N LEU A 388 -26.68 0.44 1.51
CA LEU A 388 -25.85 1.63 1.27
C LEU A 388 -24.80 1.40 0.19
N LEU A 389 -24.53 0.13 -0.19
CA LEU A 389 -23.59 -0.24 -1.23
C LEU A 389 -24.28 -0.98 -2.38
N THR A 390 -23.73 -0.84 -3.56
CA THR A 390 -24.17 -1.52 -4.78
C THR A 390 -23.69 -2.97 -4.78
N ASP A 391 -24.56 -3.89 -5.16
CA ASP A 391 -24.22 -5.29 -5.39
C ASP A 391 -23.46 -5.42 -6.73
N ILE A 392 -22.16 -5.67 -6.65
CA ILE A 392 -21.23 -5.75 -7.78
C ILE A 392 -21.58 -6.89 -8.74
N TYR A 393 -22.22 -7.97 -8.26
CA TYR A 393 -22.69 -9.05 -9.14
C TYR A 393 -23.65 -8.56 -10.20
N GLN A 394 -24.50 -7.57 -9.88
CA GLN A 394 -25.41 -7.01 -10.87
C GLN A 394 -24.67 -6.27 -12.00
N LEU A 395 -23.51 -5.69 -11.69
CA LEU A 395 -22.67 -4.98 -12.65
C LEU A 395 -21.88 -5.97 -13.50
N ILE A 396 -21.30 -7.00 -12.89
CA ILE A 396 -20.61 -8.09 -13.63
C ILE A 396 -21.59 -8.80 -14.58
N ASP A 397 -22.78 -9.17 -14.09
CA ASP A 397 -23.79 -9.88 -14.88
C ASP A 397 -24.34 -9.04 -16.05
N ALA A 398 -24.29 -7.72 -15.95
CA ALA A 398 -24.71 -6.78 -17.00
C ALA A 398 -23.58 -6.42 -17.98
N ASP A 399 -22.32 -6.69 -17.65
CA ASP A 399 -21.16 -6.36 -18.49
C ASP A 399 -21.05 -7.37 -19.66
N PRO A 400 -20.92 -6.90 -20.91
CA PRO A 400 -20.86 -7.80 -22.06
C PRO A 400 -19.51 -8.55 -22.20
N GLU A 401 -18.48 -8.12 -21.48
CA GLU A 401 -17.10 -8.63 -21.60
C GLU A 401 -16.68 -9.49 -20.41
N LEU A 402 -17.41 -9.43 -19.28
CA LEU A 402 -17.07 -10.11 -18.04
C LEU A 402 -18.17 -11.05 -17.58
N SER A 403 -17.77 -12.09 -16.89
CA SER A 403 -18.64 -13.02 -16.18
C SER A 403 -18.06 -13.33 -14.79
N ARG A 404 -18.89 -13.85 -13.87
CA ARG A 404 -18.42 -14.29 -12.55
C ARG A 404 -17.37 -15.38 -12.63
N ASP A 405 -17.42 -16.21 -13.68
CA ASP A 405 -16.47 -17.31 -13.91
C ASP A 405 -15.06 -16.81 -14.27
N ASP A 406 -14.91 -15.52 -14.63
CA ASP A 406 -13.62 -14.91 -14.94
C ASP A 406 -12.79 -14.53 -13.69
N PHE A 407 -13.34 -14.76 -12.50
CA PHE A 407 -12.69 -14.35 -11.26
C PHE A 407 -12.49 -15.51 -10.28
N TRP A 408 -11.35 -15.50 -9.60
CA TRP A 408 -11.06 -16.32 -8.44
C TRP A 408 -11.76 -15.75 -7.20
N LEU A 409 -12.00 -16.58 -6.18
CA LEU A 409 -12.28 -16.19 -4.81
C LEU A 409 -13.58 -15.38 -4.58
N LEU A 410 -14.45 -15.21 -5.57
CA LEU A 410 -15.70 -14.48 -5.36
C LEU A 410 -16.54 -15.08 -4.22
N ASN A 411 -16.54 -16.42 -4.08
CA ASN A 411 -17.24 -17.12 -2.99
C ASN A 411 -16.71 -16.75 -1.60
N ALA A 412 -15.43 -16.43 -1.48
CA ALA A 412 -14.83 -15.97 -0.22
C ALA A 412 -15.22 -14.52 0.11
N LEU A 413 -15.44 -13.70 -0.94
CA LEU A 413 -15.70 -12.26 -0.82
C LEU A 413 -17.19 -11.91 -0.74
N GLU A 414 -18.07 -12.83 -1.16
CA GLU A 414 -19.51 -12.59 -1.15
C GLU A 414 -20.13 -12.71 0.25
N ARG A 415 -21.27 -12.03 0.42
CA ARG A 415 -22.10 -12.13 1.59
C ARG A 415 -23.55 -12.33 1.20
N ASP A 416 -24.15 -13.42 1.67
CA ASP A 416 -25.56 -13.76 1.42
C ASP A 416 -25.92 -13.73 -0.08
N GLY A 417 -25.02 -14.23 -0.96
CA GLY A 417 -25.18 -14.27 -2.40
C GLY A 417 -25.01 -12.91 -3.10
N LYS A 418 -24.41 -11.91 -2.44
CA LYS A 418 -24.12 -10.59 -2.97
C LYS A 418 -22.65 -10.23 -2.79
N LEU A 419 -22.13 -9.43 -3.70
CA LEU A 419 -20.76 -8.93 -3.66
C LEU A 419 -20.76 -7.42 -3.49
N TYR A 420 -20.24 -6.92 -2.37
CA TYR A 420 -20.21 -5.48 -2.07
C TYR A 420 -18.82 -4.86 -2.16
N ARG A 421 -17.81 -5.67 -2.49
CA ARG A 421 -16.40 -5.25 -2.56
C ARG A 421 -15.74 -5.72 -3.82
N VAL A 422 -14.79 -4.95 -4.31
CA VAL A 422 -13.85 -5.32 -5.37
C VAL A 422 -12.44 -5.15 -4.87
N MET A 423 -11.54 -5.99 -5.37
CA MET A 423 -10.10 -5.91 -5.18
C MET A 423 -9.41 -6.44 -6.43
N GLY A 424 -8.26 -5.89 -6.78
CA GLY A 424 -7.50 -6.36 -7.95
C GLY A 424 -6.59 -7.53 -7.62
N GLU A 425 -6.05 -7.53 -6.40
CA GLU A 425 -5.01 -8.44 -5.95
C GLU A 425 -5.38 -9.09 -4.63
N PHE A 426 -4.82 -10.28 -4.38
CA PHE A 426 -5.01 -10.99 -3.11
C PHE A 426 -3.71 -11.62 -2.61
N ALA A 427 -3.69 -11.92 -1.33
CA ALA A 427 -2.68 -12.77 -0.69
C ALA A 427 -3.36 -13.93 0.03
N ILE A 428 -2.63 -15.02 0.21
CA ILE A 428 -3.12 -16.22 0.90
C ILE A 428 -2.35 -16.40 2.21
N ASP A 429 -3.07 -16.51 3.33
CA ASP A 429 -2.55 -17.00 4.61
C ASP A 429 -2.84 -18.50 4.71
N THR A 430 -1.81 -19.32 4.83
CA THR A 430 -1.95 -20.77 4.87
C THR A 430 -0.87 -21.44 5.73
N TYR A 431 -1.07 -22.71 6.00
CA TYR A 431 -0.11 -23.56 6.71
C TYR A 431 0.28 -24.76 5.86
N TYR A 432 1.55 -25.10 5.94
CA TYR A 432 2.09 -26.27 5.25
C TYR A 432 2.85 -27.20 6.19
N GLY A 433 2.90 -28.45 5.81
CA GLY A 433 3.70 -29.49 6.43
C GLY A 433 4.21 -30.50 5.42
N PHE A 434 5.07 -31.42 5.85
CA PHE A 434 5.51 -32.49 4.96
C PHE A 434 4.35 -33.45 4.65
N THR A 435 4.14 -33.73 3.37
CA THR A 435 3.05 -34.59 2.87
C THR A 435 2.98 -35.95 3.57
N ASP A 436 4.11 -36.56 3.88
CA ASP A 436 4.19 -37.84 4.61
C ASP A 436 3.77 -37.77 6.08
N THR A 437 3.65 -36.54 6.61
CA THR A 437 3.23 -36.29 8.01
C THR A 437 1.78 -35.82 8.09
N VAL A 438 1.38 -34.87 7.24
CA VAL A 438 0.05 -34.25 7.30
C VAL A 438 -0.94 -34.82 6.27
N GLY A 439 -0.46 -35.62 5.32
CA GLY A 439 -1.23 -36.18 4.21
C GLY A 439 -1.23 -35.29 2.97
N ASP A 440 -1.52 -35.89 1.80
CA ASP A 440 -1.62 -35.17 0.52
C ASP A 440 -3.07 -34.69 0.34
N ARG A 441 -3.37 -33.53 0.92
CA ARG A 441 -4.72 -32.96 0.94
C ARG A 441 -4.71 -31.47 1.26
N TYR A 442 -5.81 -30.80 0.97
CA TYR A 442 -6.14 -29.44 1.41
C TYR A 442 -7.20 -29.53 2.52
N GLY A 443 -6.92 -28.93 3.65
CA GLY A 443 -7.83 -28.85 4.78
C GLY A 443 -7.85 -30.07 5.69
N TRP A 444 -8.24 -29.84 6.92
CA TRP A 444 -8.46 -30.82 7.99
C TRP A 444 -9.36 -30.26 9.09
N THR A 445 -9.91 -31.16 9.88
CA THR A 445 -10.73 -30.80 11.04
C THR A 445 -9.87 -30.56 12.29
N TRP A 446 -10.45 -29.90 13.29
CA TRP A 446 -9.82 -29.77 14.61
C TRP A 446 -9.55 -31.12 15.26
N ASP A 447 -10.42 -32.12 15.10
CA ASP A 447 -10.19 -33.45 15.62
C ASP A 447 -8.97 -34.11 14.99
N GLU A 448 -8.78 -33.97 13.69
CA GLU A 448 -7.60 -34.49 12.99
C GLU A 448 -6.31 -33.75 13.42
N TYR A 449 -6.35 -32.44 13.56
CA TYR A 449 -5.24 -31.65 14.07
C TYR A 449 -4.82 -32.10 15.45
N PHE A 450 -5.78 -32.24 16.36
CA PHE A 450 -5.51 -32.68 17.73
C PHE A 450 -5.08 -34.16 17.80
N ALA A 451 -5.55 -35.01 16.89
CA ALA A 451 -5.09 -36.39 16.83
C ALA A 451 -3.60 -36.48 16.43
N VAL A 452 -3.15 -35.60 15.52
CA VAL A 452 -1.71 -35.48 15.19
C VAL A 452 -0.95 -34.93 16.39
N GLN A 453 -1.44 -33.88 17.04
CA GLN A 453 -0.81 -33.28 18.22
C GLN A 453 -0.64 -34.31 19.37
N ASP A 454 -1.68 -35.08 19.66
CA ASP A 454 -1.68 -36.09 20.76
C ASP A 454 -0.72 -37.27 20.46
N ALA A 455 -0.38 -37.48 19.18
CA ALA A 455 0.54 -38.55 18.74
C ALA A 455 2.00 -38.09 18.57
N LEU A 456 2.30 -36.80 18.81
CA LEU A 456 3.65 -36.28 18.64
C LEU A 456 4.64 -36.93 19.65
N PRO A 457 5.88 -37.20 19.22
CA PRO A 457 6.92 -37.62 20.13
C PRO A 457 7.31 -36.48 21.10
N ASP A 458 7.89 -36.89 22.24
CA ASP A 458 8.38 -35.94 23.25
C ASP A 458 9.31 -34.88 22.61
N GLY A 459 9.03 -33.61 22.83
CA GLY A 459 9.79 -32.46 22.34
C GLY A 459 9.42 -32.00 20.92
N ALA A 460 8.46 -32.66 20.25
CA ALA A 460 7.90 -32.13 19.00
C ALA A 460 6.64 -31.30 19.27
N GLN A 461 6.40 -30.33 18.43
CA GLN A 461 5.28 -29.37 18.50
C GLN A 461 4.56 -29.27 17.17
N MET A 462 3.25 -28.99 17.21
CA MET A 462 2.50 -28.70 15.98
C MET A 462 2.96 -27.42 15.30
N LEU A 463 3.20 -26.38 16.08
CA LEU A 463 3.60 -25.04 15.66
C LEU A 463 4.75 -24.55 16.54
N GLY A 464 5.61 -23.68 16.01
CA GLY A 464 6.54 -22.88 16.81
C GLY A 464 5.79 -21.95 17.77
N TYR A 465 6.54 -21.22 18.60
CA TYR A 465 5.96 -20.22 19.50
C TYR A 465 4.96 -19.34 18.76
N ARG A 466 3.78 -19.20 19.34
CA ARG A 466 2.73 -18.34 18.79
C ARG A 466 1.93 -17.69 19.92
N PRO A 467 1.84 -16.37 19.95
CA PRO A 467 0.95 -15.66 20.86
C PRO A 467 -0.49 -16.22 20.78
N ALA A 468 -1.16 -16.30 21.92
CA ALA A 468 -2.52 -16.85 21.99
C ALA A 468 -3.53 -16.09 21.13
N ASP A 469 -3.35 -14.78 20.99
CA ASP A 469 -4.17 -13.92 20.14
C ASP A 469 -3.99 -14.24 18.64
N MET A 470 -2.77 -14.51 18.15
CA MET A 470 -2.54 -14.96 16.77
C MET A 470 -3.13 -16.36 16.52
N PHE A 471 -2.97 -17.29 17.45
CA PHE A 471 -3.57 -18.62 17.34
C PHE A 471 -5.08 -18.53 17.22
N ILE A 472 -5.70 -17.70 18.05
CA ILE A 472 -7.16 -17.49 18.04
C ILE A 472 -7.61 -16.76 16.77
N ARG A 473 -6.87 -15.79 16.25
CA ARG A 473 -7.22 -15.09 15.00
C ARG A 473 -7.39 -16.08 13.85
N ASN A 474 -6.39 -16.94 13.65
CA ASN A 474 -6.45 -17.94 12.58
C ASN A 474 -7.56 -18.98 12.82
N SER A 475 -7.76 -19.39 14.07
CA SER A 475 -8.84 -20.30 14.43
C SER A 475 -10.23 -19.69 14.16
N LEU A 476 -10.42 -18.40 14.47
CA LEU A 476 -11.68 -17.71 14.25
C LEU A 476 -11.99 -17.55 12.76
N SER A 477 -11.01 -17.35 11.89
CA SER A 477 -11.23 -17.20 10.45
C SER A 477 -12.06 -18.33 9.86
N GLY A 478 -11.71 -19.59 10.15
CA GLY A 478 -12.53 -20.75 9.76
C GLY A 478 -13.74 -20.99 10.67
N TYR A 479 -13.64 -20.67 11.96
CA TYR A 479 -14.69 -20.95 12.94
C TYR A 479 -15.94 -20.10 12.78
N LEU A 480 -15.78 -18.80 12.43
CA LEU A 480 -16.91 -17.87 12.30
C LEU A 480 -17.89 -18.29 11.20
N ARG A 481 -17.38 -18.82 10.09
CA ARG A 481 -18.20 -19.26 8.97
C ARG A 481 -19.20 -20.36 9.37
N SER A 482 -18.74 -21.35 10.16
CA SER A 482 -19.52 -22.51 10.55
C SER A 482 -20.34 -22.28 11.82
N ASN A 483 -19.95 -21.33 12.67
CA ASN A 483 -20.48 -21.20 14.03
C ASN A 483 -21.21 -19.88 14.31
N ILE A 484 -21.40 -19.01 13.30
CA ILE A 484 -22.27 -17.85 13.37
C ILE A 484 -23.32 -17.90 12.27
N ASP A 485 -24.59 -17.90 12.66
CA ASP A 485 -25.70 -17.65 11.76
C ASP A 485 -26.12 -16.17 11.88
N TRP A 486 -25.63 -15.40 10.94
CA TRP A 486 -25.88 -13.94 10.89
C TRP A 486 -27.36 -13.63 10.65
N ALA A 487 -28.06 -14.44 9.83
CA ALA A 487 -29.45 -14.22 9.48
C ALA A 487 -30.38 -14.42 10.70
N ASN A 488 -30.10 -15.46 11.50
CA ASN A 488 -30.83 -15.76 12.73
C ASN A 488 -30.20 -15.14 13.99
N LYS A 489 -29.07 -14.43 13.86
CA LYS A 489 -28.32 -13.81 14.97
C LYS A 489 -27.95 -14.79 16.09
N THR A 490 -27.52 -16.00 15.72
CA THR A 490 -27.13 -17.06 16.66
C THR A 490 -25.68 -17.47 16.47
N CYS A 491 -25.07 -18.00 17.53
CA CYS A 491 -23.69 -18.47 17.48
C CYS A 491 -23.47 -19.69 18.37
N SER A 492 -22.36 -20.40 18.19
CA SER A 492 -21.97 -21.61 18.92
C SER A 492 -20.49 -21.57 19.31
N PHE A 493 -20.18 -20.95 20.47
CA PHE A 493 -18.82 -20.81 21.02
C PHE A 493 -18.63 -21.59 22.33
N ASP A 494 -19.67 -22.11 22.95
CA ASP A 494 -19.58 -22.93 24.19
C ASP A 494 -19.48 -24.45 23.91
N THR A 495 -18.89 -24.80 22.77
CA THR A 495 -18.72 -26.20 22.33
C THR A 495 -17.44 -26.81 22.92
N PRO A 496 -17.42 -28.17 23.12
CA PRO A 496 -16.18 -28.86 23.53
C PRO A 496 -14.99 -28.60 22.58
N GLU A 497 -15.24 -28.47 21.28
CA GLU A 497 -14.22 -28.13 20.29
C GLU A 497 -13.61 -26.78 20.56
N PHE A 498 -14.43 -25.73 20.73
CA PHE A 498 -13.92 -24.39 21.00
C PHE A 498 -13.19 -24.30 22.35
N VAL A 499 -13.65 -25.01 23.35
CA VAL A 499 -12.93 -25.17 24.65
C VAL A 499 -11.54 -25.75 24.43
N ARG A 500 -11.41 -26.76 23.57
CA ARG A 500 -10.11 -27.37 23.25
C ARG A 500 -9.20 -26.41 22.47
N ILE A 501 -9.77 -25.60 21.55
CA ILE A 501 -9.05 -24.53 20.84
C ILE A 501 -8.52 -23.49 21.84
N LEU A 502 -9.34 -23.04 22.80
CA LEU A 502 -8.92 -22.10 23.85
C LEU A 502 -7.81 -22.69 24.73
N SER A 503 -7.89 -23.99 25.06
CA SER A 503 -6.83 -24.66 25.81
C SER A 503 -5.52 -24.70 25.03
N ALA A 504 -5.58 -25.04 23.73
CA ALA A 504 -4.40 -25.06 22.86
C ALA A 504 -3.78 -23.64 22.69
N ALA A 505 -4.61 -22.61 22.58
CA ALA A 505 -4.15 -21.21 22.53
C ALA A 505 -3.40 -20.81 23.82
N ARG A 506 -3.92 -21.19 24.98
CA ARG A 506 -3.28 -20.93 26.28
C ARG A 506 -1.97 -21.70 26.43
N ASP A 507 -2.00 -23.00 26.13
CA ASP A 507 -0.88 -23.91 26.41
C ASP A 507 0.28 -23.72 25.41
N GLY A 508 0.00 -23.17 24.22
CA GLY A 508 1.00 -22.81 23.20
C GLY A 508 1.63 -21.43 23.36
N SER A 509 1.14 -20.62 24.31
CA SER A 509 1.68 -19.28 24.60
C SER A 509 2.41 -19.28 25.94
N ASP A 510 3.75 -19.37 25.93
CA ASP A 510 4.54 -19.14 27.16
C ASP A 510 4.77 -17.62 27.33
N PRO A 511 4.22 -16.99 28.38
CA PRO A 511 4.42 -15.55 28.60
C PRO A 511 5.89 -15.18 28.92
N ASN A 512 6.77 -16.16 29.16
CA ASN A 512 8.20 -15.93 29.35
C ASN A 512 9.02 -16.09 28.06
N GLU A 513 8.44 -16.56 26.98
CA GLU A 513 9.04 -16.49 25.65
C GLU A 513 8.86 -15.09 25.10
N SER A 514 9.92 -14.30 25.12
CA SER A 514 9.94 -12.96 24.54
C SER A 514 9.94 -13.05 23.00
N ALA A 515 9.57 -11.95 22.34
CA ALA A 515 9.70 -11.80 20.89
C ALA A 515 11.15 -12.06 20.39
N GLU A 516 12.15 -11.92 21.27
CA GLU A 516 13.57 -12.24 21.00
C GLU A 516 13.82 -13.76 20.79
N ASN A 517 12.93 -14.62 21.28
CA ASN A 517 12.95 -16.07 21.03
C ASN A 517 12.03 -16.47 19.85
N MET A 518 11.47 -15.53 19.10
CA MET A 518 10.82 -15.85 17.85
C MET A 518 11.87 -16.48 16.93
N ASN A 519 11.65 -17.74 16.59
CA ASN A 519 12.51 -18.50 15.70
C ASN A 519 12.85 -17.68 14.46
N THR A 520 14.13 -17.51 14.19
CA THR A 520 14.53 -16.98 12.87
C THR A 520 14.01 -17.94 11.80
N VAL A 521 13.82 -17.46 10.58
CA VAL A 521 13.34 -18.31 9.48
C VAL A 521 14.20 -19.57 9.33
N GLY A 522 15.52 -19.46 9.50
CA GLY A 522 16.44 -20.60 9.48
C GLY A 522 16.17 -21.62 10.60
N ASP A 523 15.81 -21.17 11.80
CA ASP A 523 15.50 -22.06 12.94
C ASP A 523 14.19 -22.82 12.73
N VAL A 524 13.18 -22.19 12.10
CA VAL A 524 11.91 -22.86 11.74
C VAL A 524 12.17 -23.96 10.71
N TYR A 525 12.92 -23.69 9.66
CA TYR A 525 13.26 -24.68 8.64
C TYR A 525 14.06 -25.85 9.23
N GLN A 526 15.04 -25.58 10.08
CA GLN A 526 15.80 -26.64 10.75
C GLN A 526 14.91 -27.46 11.69
N ALA A 527 14.02 -26.82 12.45
CA ALA A 527 13.09 -27.52 13.35
C ALA A 527 12.13 -28.44 12.59
N MET A 528 11.64 -27.99 11.42
CA MET A 528 10.81 -28.83 10.54
C MET A 528 11.63 -30.01 9.97
N ALA A 529 12.83 -29.75 9.46
CA ALA A 529 13.71 -30.80 8.92
C ALA A 529 14.04 -31.88 9.95
N ASP A 530 14.21 -31.50 11.22
CA ASP A 530 14.46 -32.40 12.36
C ASP A 530 13.19 -33.11 12.88
N GLY A 531 12.01 -32.79 12.37
CA GLY A 531 10.72 -33.30 12.85
C GLY A 531 10.30 -32.78 14.23
N ARG A 532 10.91 -31.71 14.70
CA ARG A 532 10.54 -31.01 15.95
C ARG A 532 9.34 -30.09 15.77
N LEU A 533 9.11 -29.64 14.53
CA LEU A 533 8.00 -28.79 14.15
C LEU A 533 7.24 -29.45 12.99
N ILE A 534 5.91 -29.51 13.09
CA ILE A 534 5.07 -30.20 12.10
C ILE A 534 4.57 -29.23 11.03
N LEU A 535 4.15 -28.02 11.41
CA LEU A 535 3.58 -27.03 10.55
C LEU A 535 4.39 -25.73 10.58
N SER A 536 4.45 -25.06 9.42
CA SER A 536 4.86 -23.68 9.31
C SER A 536 3.78 -22.88 8.57
N GLY A 537 3.54 -21.66 9.02
CA GLY A 537 2.68 -20.72 8.30
C GLY A 537 3.46 -20.02 7.18
N THR A 538 2.76 -19.66 6.13
CA THR A 538 3.29 -18.81 5.07
C THR A 538 2.24 -17.85 4.56
N TRP A 539 2.70 -16.68 4.21
CA TRP A 539 1.91 -15.64 3.57
C TRP A 539 2.34 -15.55 2.10
N MET A 540 1.50 -16.05 1.20
CA MET A 540 1.76 -16.03 -0.23
C MET A 540 1.19 -14.75 -0.83
N ILE A 541 2.06 -13.89 -1.30
CA ILE A 541 1.69 -12.68 -2.08
C ILE A 541 1.93 -12.90 -3.59
N MET A 542 2.77 -13.87 -3.92
CA MET A 542 3.14 -14.24 -5.29
C MET A 542 3.02 -15.76 -5.47
N PRO A 543 2.70 -16.24 -6.69
CA PRO A 543 2.59 -17.69 -6.95
C PRO A 543 3.88 -18.47 -6.70
N GLU A 544 5.07 -17.84 -6.85
CA GLU A 544 6.38 -18.44 -6.63
C GLU A 544 6.56 -18.97 -5.21
N THR A 545 5.93 -18.32 -4.23
CA THR A 545 5.99 -18.74 -2.81
C THR A 545 5.47 -20.16 -2.60
N PHE A 546 4.55 -20.63 -3.45
CA PHE A 546 3.99 -21.99 -3.38
C PHE A 546 5.04 -23.10 -3.50
N VAL A 547 6.15 -22.85 -4.18
CA VAL A 547 7.18 -23.88 -4.42
C VAL A 547 8.45 -23.69 -3.58
N GLU A 548 8.57 -22.62 -2.83
CA GLU A 548 9.77 -22.27 -2.06
C GLU A 548 10.09 -23.28 -0.97
N ALA A 549 9.08 -23.69 -0.19
CA ALA A 549 9.26 -24.67 0.88
C ALA A 549 9.71 -26.02 0.31
N GLU A 550 9.09 -26.51 -0.77
CA GLU A 550 9.46 -27.77 -1.42
C GLU A 550 10.89 -27.74 -1.97
N LYS A 551 11.29 -26.62 -2.59
CA LYS A 551 12.67 -26.40 -3.05
C LYS A 551 13.67 -26.41 -1.89
N THR A 552 13.33 -25.71 -0.80
CA THR A 552 14.22 -25.58 0.36
C THR A 552 14.46 -26.92 1.06
N PHE A 553 13.39 -27.71 1.26
CA PHE A 553 13.49 -28.99 1.97
C PHE A 553 13.89 -30.17 1.07
N GLY A 554 13.71 -30.05 -0.25
CA GLY A 554 13.85 -31.18 -1.19
C GLY A 554 12.85 -32.31 -0.88
N ARG A 555 11.72 -32.01 -0.25
CA ARG A 555 10.64 -32.92 0.16
C ARG A 555 9.29 -32.38 -0.25
N ARG A 556 8.35 -33.28 -0.55
CA ARG A 556 6.98 -32.94 -0.89
C ARG A 556 6.30 -32.21 0.26
N ILE A 557 5.67 -31.10 -0.04
CA ILE A 557 4.93 -30.23 0.87
C ILE A 557 3.43 -30.30 0.54
N SER A 558 2.60 -30.34 1.59
CA SER A 558 1.15 -30.16 1.47
C SER A 558 0.74 -28.85 2.16
N TYR A 559 0.06 -27.99 1.42
CA TYR A 559 -0.56 -26.75 1.94
C TYR A 559 -1.90 -27.13 2.57
N ILE A 560 -1.82 -27.72 3.76
CA ILE A 560 -2.99 -28.28 4.44
C ILE A 560 -3.91 -27.22 5.05
N GLY A 561 -3.39 -26.00 5.24
CA GLY A 561 -4.13 -24.90 5.85
C GLY A 561 -4.33 -25.02 7.36
N TRP A 562 -5.08 -24.10 7.93
CA TRP A 562 -5.49 -24.09 9.32
C TRP A 562 -6.67 -25.05 9.56
N PRO A 563 -6.79 -25.70 10.71
CA PRO A 563 -7.94 -26.56 10.97
C PRO A 563 -9.26 -25.77 10.97
N THR A 564 -10.29 -26.36 10.38
CA THR A 564 -11.64 -25.80 10.38
C THR A 564 -12.65 -26.79 10.99
N PRO A 565 -13.81 -26.34 11.49
CA PRO A 565 -14.81 -27.25 12.04
C PRO A 565 -15.32 -28.31 11.06
N ASP A 566 -15.40 -27.96 9.78
CA ASP A 566 -15.95 -28.80 8.70
C ASP A 566 -14.88 -29.49 7.84
N GLY A 567 -13.58 -29.24 8.11
CA GLY A 567 -12.48 -29.78 7.32
C GLY A 567 -12.29 -29.09 5.96
N GLY A 568 -12.80 -27.86 5.81
CA GLY A 568 -12.60 -27.01 4.64
C GLY A 568 -11.12 -26.69 4.39
N CYS A 569 -10.84 -25.94 3.32
CA CYS A 569 -9.47 -25.67 2.83
C CYS A 569 -8.53 -25.12 3.91
N GLY A 570 -9.02 -24.31 4.86
CA GLY A 570 -8.22 -23.72 5.93
C GLY A 570 -7.11 -22.78 5.50
N SER A 571 -7.04 -22.49 4.21
CA SER A 571 -6.28 -21.37 3.63
C SER A 571 -7.23 -20.20 3.45
N PHE A 572 -6.78 -18.99 3.72
CA PHE A 572 -7.64 -17.81 3.77
C PHE A 572 -7.12 -16.76 2.82
N VAL A 573 -8.04 -16.02 2.17
CA VAL A 573 -7.69 -14.72 1.61
C VAL A 573 -7.32 -13.84 2.79
N VAL A 574 -6.13 -13.23 2.76
CA VAL A 574 -5.73 -12.26 3.78
C VAL A 574 -6.75 -11.13 3.80
N ALA A 575 -7.17 -10.72 5.00
CA ALA A 575 -8.19 -9.67 5.16
C ALA A 575 -7.81 -8.48 4.29
N PRO A 576 -8.62 -8.19 3.25
CA PRO A 576 -8.23 -7.22 2.24
C PRO A 576 -8.34 -5.82 2.81
N THR A 577 -7.22 -5.11 2.92
CA THR A 577 -7.20 -3.70 3.32
C THR A 577 -7.55 -2.78 2.16
N ARG A 578 -7.14 -3.13 0.93
CA ARG A 578 -7.45 -2.40 -0.30
C ARG A 578 -8.68 -3.00 -0.99
N THR A 579 -9.85 -2.81 -0.40
CA THR A 579 -11.13 -3.12 -1.01
C THR A 579 -11.85 -1.84 -1.40
N TYR A 580 -12.42 -1.84 -2.60
CA TYR A 580 -13.24 -0.75 -3.11
C TYR A 580 -14.71 -1.15 -3.06
N ALA A 581 -15.58 -0.19 -2.79
CA ALA A 581 -17.01 -0.39 -2.80
C ALA A 581 -17.71 0.76 -3.52
N ILE A 582 -18.83 0.48 -4.17
CA ILE A 582 -19.63 1.46 -4.90
C ILE A 582 -20.82 1.89 -4.01
N SER A 583 -21.01 3.20 -3.83
CA SER A 583 -22.15 3.73 -3.15
C SER A 583 -23.45 3.41 -3.90
N ALA A 584 -24.47 2.94 -3.20
CA ALA A 584 -25.81 2.81 -3.77
C ALA A 584 -26.49 4.16 -4.07
N GLN A 585 -25.89 5.26 -3.62
CA GLN A 585 -26.41 6.62 -3.80
C GLN A 585 -25.67 7.41 -4.91
N THR A 586 -24.66 6.78 -5.56
CA THR A 586 -23.93 7.46 -6.64
C THR A 586 -24.86 7.93 -7.75
N LYS A 587 -24.51 9.05 -8.38
CA LYS A 587 -25.23 9.59 -9.54
C LYS A 587 -24.62 9.15 -10.87
N CYS A 588 -23.47 8.48 -10.81
CA CYS A 588 -22.75 7.97 -11.98
C CYS A 588 -22.33 6.51 -11.79
N PRO A 589 -23.29 5.55 -11.74
CA PRO A 589 -22.98 4.15 -11.53
C PRO A 589 -22.11 3.55 -12.64
N GLU A 590 -22.24 4.02 -13.89
CA GLU A 590 -21.41 3.61 -15.02
C GLU A 590 -19.95 4.02 -14.85
N GLY A 591 -19.66 5.20 -14.33
CA GLY A 591 -18.29 5.63 -14.06
C GLY A 591 -17.68 4.85 -12.88
N CYS A 592 -18.47 4.60 -11.82
CA CYS A 592 -18.05 3.74 -10.72
C CYS A 592 -17.77 2.31 -11.19
N TRP A 593 -18.56 1.79 -12.12
CA TRP A 593 -18.32 0.49 -12.72
C TRP A 593 -17.06 0.48 -13.60
N ALA A 594 -16.82 1.52 -14.38
CA ALA A 594 -15.60 1.64 -15.17
C ALA A 594 -14.35 1.54 -14.28
N PHE A 595 -14.34 2.21 -13.12
CA PHE A 595 -13.27 2.11 -12.14
C PHE A 595 -13.20 0.71 -11.50
N ALA A 596 -14.32 0.16 -11.06
CA ALA A 596 -14.36 -1.17 -10.45
C ALA A 596 -13.91 -2.26 -11.43
N LYS A 597 -14.30 -2.18 -12.70
CA LYS A 597 -13.86 -3.07 -13.79
C LYS A 597 -12.35 -2.95 -14.01
N TYR A 598 -11.82 -1.72 -14.04
CA TYR A 598 -10.38 -1.47 -14.13
C TYR A 598 -9.62 -2.18 -13.01
N ILE A 599 -10.05 -2.01 -11.75
CA ILE A 599 -9.44 -2.69 -10.59
C ILE A 599 -9.54 -4.23 -10.72
N LEU A 600 -10.71 -4.75 -11.08
CA LEU A 600 -10.96 -6.20 -11.18
C LEU A 600 -10.13 -6.88 -12.26
N THR A 601 -9.78 -6.18 -13.34
CA THR A 601 -9.09 -6.77 -14.50
C THR A 601 -7.59 -6.49 -14.54
N GLN A 602 -7.05 -5.87 -13.49
CA GLN A 602 -5.60 -5.63 -13.39
C GLN A 602 -4.81 -6.94 -13.33
N SER A 603 -3.64 -6.92 -13.93
CA SER A 603 -2.67 -8.00 -13.90
C SER A 603 -1.74 -7.87 -12.71
N GLY A 604 -2.11 -8.07 -11.52
CA GLY A 604 -1.29 -7.98 -10.28
C GLY A 604 0.07 -7.26 -10.40
N GLY A 605 0.24 -6.12 -9.75
CA GLY A 605 1.48 -5.34 -9.77
C GLY A 605 2.66 -6.12 -9.18
N MET A 606 3.87 -5.98 -9.74
CA MET A 606 5.10 -6.65 -9.27
C MET A 606 4.99 -8.17 -9.07
N GLY A 607 4.10 -8.85 -9.83
CA GLY A 607 3.91 -10.30 -9.75
C GLY A 607 2.96 -10.77 -8.66
N MET A 608 2.21 -9.88 -8.02
CA MET A 608 1.16 -10.23 -7.06
C MET A 608 0.02 -11.00 -7.71
N MET A 609 -0.75 -11.70 -6.91
CA MET A 609 -1.82 -12.57 -7.40
C MET A 609 -3.07 -11.76 -7.74
N SER A 610 -3.49 -11.78 -9.02
CA SER A 610 -4.71 -11.13 -9.49
C SER A 610 -5.95 -11.99 -9.23
N LEU A 611 -7.07 -11.35 -8.86
CA LEU A 611 -8.38 -12.00 -8.84
C LEU A 611 -8.84 -12.41 -10.25
N TYR A 612 -8.41 -11.70 -11.28
CA TYR A 612 -8.78 -11.98 -12.66
C TYR A 612 -8.09 -13.26 -13.16
N LYS A 613 -8.86 -14.31 -13.41
CA LYS A 613 -8.35 -15.64 -13.81
C LYS A 613 -7.38 -15.59 -14.98
N PRO A 614 -7.70 -14.90 -16.10
CA PRO A 614 -6.78 -14.85 -17.23
C PRO A 614 -5.41 -14.25 -16.87
N ALA A 615 -5.36 -13.25 -15.98
CA ALA A 615 -4.10 -12.63 -15.56
C ALA A 615 -3.28 -13.56 -14.67
N LEU A 616 -3.90 -14.18 -13.65
CA LEU A 616 -3.19 -15.12 -12.77
C LEU A 616 -2.72 -16.36 -13.51
N GLU A 617 -3.56 -16.92 -14.39
CA GLU A 617 -3.20 -18.10 -15.22
C GLU A 617 -2.06 -17.79 -16.19
N ALA A 618 -2.06 -16.59 -16.79
CA ALA A 618 -0.96 -16.12 -17.62
C ALA A 618 0.35 -16.00 -16.83
N ARG A 619 0.30 -15.42 -15.61
CA ARG A 619 1.47 -15.35 -14.72
C ARG A 619 1.98 -16.73 -14.33
N VAL A 620 1.09 -17.64 -13.93
CA VAL A 620 1.45 -19.03 -13.58
C VAL A 620 2.04 -19.78 -14.77
N LEU A 621 1.57 -19.51 -15.99
CA LEU A 621 2.15 -20.08 -17.21
C LEU A 621 3.56 -19.52 -17.49
N GLU A 622 3.76 -18.23 -17.32
CA GLU A 622 5.07 -17.57 -17.46
C GLU A 622 6.10 -18.19 -16.51
N LEU A 623 5.71 -18.46 -15.25
CA LEU A 623 6.58 -19.06 -14.23
C LEU A 623 7.05 -20.50 -14.55
N GLN A 624 6.46 -21.15 -15.54
CA GLN A 624 6.90 -22.47 -16.02
C GLN A 624 8.06 -22.38 -17.04
N GLY A 625 8.44 -21.17 -17.44
CA GLY A 625 9.54 -20.87 -18.35
C GLY A 625 10.58 -19.93 -17.77
N GLU A 626 11.38 -19.38 -18.64
CA GLU A 626 12.25 -18.26 -18.33
C GLU A 626 11.38 -17.00 -18.13
N HIS A 627 11.54 -16.32 -17.00
CA HIS A 627 10.71 -15.19 -16.63
C HIS A 627 11.51 -14.12 -15.90
N ARG A 628 10.93 -12.94 -15.71
CA ARG A 628 11.50 -11.89 -14.86
C ARG A 628 10.98 -12.03 -13.43
N ASN A 629 11.91 -12.01 -12.46
CA ASN A 629 11.57 -11.94 -11.04
C ASN A 629 11.15 -10.50 -10.65
N MET A 630 10.74 -10.31 -9.40
CA MET A 630 10.34 -9.00 -8.87
C MET A 630 11.46 -7.93 -8.93
N TRP A 631 12.70 -8.35 -9.11
CA TRP A 631 13.87 -7.47 -9.25
C TRP A 631 14.19 -7.14 -10.72
N GLY A 632 13.37 -7.62 -11.66
CA GLY A 632 13.58 -7.45 -13.10
C GLY A 632 14.65 -8.37 -13.71
N GLU A 633 15.23 -9.30 -12.94
CA GLU A 633 16.22 -10.24 -13.42
C GLU A 633 15.58 -11.41 -14.16
N THR A 634 16.17 -11.83 -15.28
CA THR A 634 15.75 -13.03 -16.00
C THR A 634 16.21 -14.27 -15.26
N VAL A 635 15.28 -15.08 -14.81
CA VAL A 635 15.52 -16.33 -14.06
C VAL A 635 14.85 -17.51 -14.77
N GLY A 636 15.31 -18.73 -14.47
CA GLY A 636 14.73 -19.95 -15.02
C GLY A 636 13.38 -20.28 -14.39
N ALA A 637 12.72 -21.35 -14.90
CA ALA A 637 11.40 -21.77 -14.41
C ALA A 637 11.31 -21.85 -12.89
N ALA A 638 10.32 -21.17 -12.31
CA ALA A 638 10.02 -21.20 -10.88
C ALA A 638 9.29 -22.48 -10.51
N MET A 639 8.33 -22.93 -11.32
CA MET A 639 7.51 -24.13 -11.06
C MET A 639 7.34 -24.98 -12.33
N ASN A 640 6.97 -26.23 -12.14
CA ASN A 640 6.60 -27.12 -13.24
C ASN A 640 5.06 -27.14 -13.44
N ALA A 641 4.58 -27.76 -14.52
CA ALA A 641 3.16 -27.80 -14.86
C ALA A 641 2.27 -28.48 -13.79
N GLN A 642 2.80 -29.45 -13.02
CA GLN A 642 2.07 -30.09 -11.95
C GLN A 642 1.92 -29.13 -10.77
N GLN A 643 2.99 -28.46 -10.35
CA GLN A 643 2.99 -27.46 -9.29
C GLN A 643 2.09 -26.27 -9.62
N ALA A 644 2.08 -25.85 -10.88
CA ALA A 644 1.16 -24.82 -11.39
C ALA A 644 -0.30 -25.24 -11.22
N ALA A 645 -0.65 -26.47 -11.62
CA ALA A 645 -2.01 -27.00 -11.45
C ALA A 645 -2.42 -27.11 -9.96
N GLU A 646 -1.52 -27.58 -9.09
CA GLU A 646 -1.78 -27.69 -7.65
C GLU A 646 -1.93 -26.32 -6.98
N PHE A 647 -1.16 -25.33 -7.40
CA PHE A 647 -1.32 -23.96 -6.93
C PHE A 647 -2.71 -23.39 -7.29
N LEU A 648 -3.12 -23.52 -8.55
CA LEU A 648 -4.44 -23.05 -8.99
C LEU A 648 -5.58 -23.83 -8.33
N GLU A 649 -5.39 -25.13 -8.05
CA GLU A 649 -6.33 -25.93 -7.25
C GLU A 649 -6.44 -25.42 -5.81
N LEU A 650 -5.33 -25.03 -5.17
CA LEU A 650 -5.37 -24.40 -3.84
C LEU A 650 -6.20 -23.11 -3.89
N VAL A 651 -5.95 -22.22 -4.87
CA VAL A 651 -6.68 -20.96 -5.02
C VAL A 651 -8.18 -21.21 -5.19
N ASP A 652 -8.58 -22.18 -6.02
CA ASP A 652 -10.00 -22.52 -6.29
C ASP A 652 -10.74 -23.04 -5.05
N ARG A 653 -10.01 -23.63 -4.09
CA ARG A 653 -10.57 -24.20 -2.87
C ARG A 653 -10.78 -23.19 -1.75
N ILE A 654 -10.19 -22.00 -1.85
CA ILE A 654 -10.30 -20.96 -0.81
C ILE A 654 -11.67 -20.32 -0.90
N ASP A 655 -12.38 -20.35 0.21
CA ASP A 655 -13.76 -19.87 0.33
C ASP A 655 -13.98 -18.94 1.54
N THR A 656 -12.90 -18.49 2.17
CA THR A 656 -12.96 -17.72 3.42
C THR A 656 -11.89 -16.63 3.43
N VAL A 657 -12.26 -15.47 3.98
CA VAL A 657 -11.35 -14.33 4.26
C VAL A 657 -10.91 -14.42 5.72
N SER A 658 -9.64 -14.11 5.99
CA SER A 658 -9.14 -14.04 7.36
C SER A 658 -9.81 -12.88 8.12
N ILE A 659 -9.98 -13.05 9.44
CA ILE A 659 -10.60 -12.02 10.26
C ILE A 659 -9.64 -10.82 10.44
N PRO A 660 -10.10 -9.56 10.25
CA PRO A 660 -9.29 -8.38 10.50
C PRO A 660 -8.96 -8.21 11.99
N ASP A 661 -7.77 -7.68 12.31
CA ASP A 661 -7.34 -7.40 13.69
C ASP A 661 -8.26 -6.40 14.42
N GLY A 662 -8.91 -5.53 13.68
CA GLY A 662 -9.90 -4.56 14.19
C GLY A 662 -11.26 -5.15 14.52
N SER A 663 -11.56 -6.38 14.08
CA SER A 663 -12.87 -6.98 14.19
C SER A 663 -13.42 -7.00 15.62
N SER A 664 -14.69 -6.58 15.75
CA SER A 664 -15.40 -6.57 17.04
C SER A 664 -15.47 -7.97 17.67
N ILE A 665 -15.66 -9.02 16.87
CA ILE A 665 -15.68 -10.40 17.36
C ILE A 665 -14.31 -10.81 17.86
N TYR A 666 -13.25 -10.53 17.12
CA TYR A 666 -11.89 -10.80 17.54
C TYR A 666 -11.55 -10.12 18.87
N LYS A 667 -11.91 -8.84 19.02
CA LYS A 667 -11.75 -8.09 20.28
C LYS A 667 -12.53 -8.71 21.44
N ILE A 668 -13.79 -9.10 21.21
CA ILE A 668 -14.62 -9.78 22.23
C ILE A 668 -13.93 -11.06 22.70
N VAL A 669 -13.38 -11.86 21.78
CA VAL A 669 -12.73 -13.13 22.10
C VAL A 669 -11.44 -12.87 22.84
N THR A 670 -10.54 -12.05 22.31
CA THR A 670 -9.21 -11.77 22.91
C THR A 670 -9.31 -11.12 24.28
N GLU A 671 -10.21 -10.14 24.48
CA GLU A 671 -10.47 -9.56 25.80
C GLU A 671 -11.03 -10.59 26.79
N SER A 672 -11.88 -11.51 26.32
CA SER A 672 -12.48 -12.53 27.17
C SER A 672 -11.46 -13.61 27.57
N MET A 673 -10.42 -13.81 26.78
CA MET A 673 -9.33 -14.75 27.07
C MET A 673 -8.35 -14.25 28.13
N GLN A 674 -8.22 -12.94 28.36
CA GLN A 674 -7.22 -12.39 29.28
C GLN A 674 -7.28 -13.01 30.68
N PRO A 675 -8.44 -13.19 31.35
CA PRO A 675 -8.52 -13.88 32.63
C PRO A 675 -8.11 -15.36 32.56
N MET A 676 -8.33 -16.03 31.43
CA MET A 676 -7.89 -17.42 31.22
C MET A 676 -6.37 -17.51 31.10
N LEU A 677 -5.76 -16.60 30.33
CA LEU A 677 -4.30 -16.51 30.18
C LEU A 677 -3.62 -16.17 31.52
N ALA A 678 -4.27 -15.37 32.36
CA ALA A 678 -3.82 -15.06 33.72
C ALA A 678 -4.04 -16.21 34.73
N GLY A 679 -4.75 -17.29 34.36
CA GLY A 679 -5.06 -18.41 35.23
C GLY A 679 -6.29 -18.21 36.13
N ASP A 680 -7.04 -17.12 35.96
CA ASP A 680 -8.22 -16.77 36.78
C ASP A 680 -9.50 -17.48 36.33
N LYS A 681 -9.54 -17.99 35.09
CA LYS A 681 -10.67 -18.71 34.50
C LYS A 681 -10.22 -19.99 33.78
N THR A 682 -11.13 -20.96 33.71
CA THR A 682 -10.92 -22.14 32.88
C THR A 682 -11.30 -21.85 31.40
N PRO A 683 -10.83 -22.65 30.43
CA PRO A 683 -11.28 -22.56 29.04
C PRO A 683 -12.81 -22.69 28.89
N GLU A 684 -13.47 -23.55 29.69
CA GLU A 684 -14.94 -23.72 29.68
C GLU A 684 -15.68 -22.49 30.17
N GLU A 685 -15.18 -21.81 31.20
CA GLU A 685 -15.74 -20.55 31.70
C GLU A 685 -15.56 -19.44 30.69
N THR A 686 -14.40 -19.44 30.01
CA THR A 686 -14.07 -18.45 28.94
C THR A 686 -14.95 -18.68 27.72
N ALA A 687 -15.14 -19.91 27.26
CA ALA A 687 -16.02 -20.23 26.13
C ALA A 687 -17.48 -19.76 26.39
N LYS A 688 -18.02 -20.00 27.59
CA LYS A 688 -19.35 -19.49 27.99
C LYS A 688 -19.42 -17.98 28.03
N LEU A 689 -18.36 -17.31 28.48
CA LEU A 689 -18.30 -15.85 28.49
C LEU A 689 -18.30 -15.29 27.04
N ILE A 690 -17.49 -15.90 26.16
CA ILE A 690 -17.41 -15.55 24.72
C ILE A 690 -18.79 -15.78 24.08
N GLN A 691 -19.41 -16.94 24.27
CA GLN A 691 -20.75 -17.26 23.78
C GLN A 691 -21.76 -16.17 24.16
N SER A 692 -21.78 -15.79 25.45
CA SER A 692 -22.72 -14.77 25.95
C SER A 692 -22.48 -13.40 25.30
N LYS A 693 -21.21 -12.95 25.22
CA LYS A 693 -20.86 -11.65 24.65
C LYS A 693 -21.13 -11.57 23.15
N ILE A 694 -20.80 -12.63 22.39
CA ILE A 694 -21.07 -12.67 20.95
C ILE A 694 -22.57 -12.73 20.69
N SER A 695 -23.35 -13.47 21.48
CA SER A 695 -24.81 -13.50 21.36
C SER A 695 -25.42 -12.09 21.57
N ILE A 696 -24.92 -11.31 22.54
CA ILE A 696 -25.33 -9.92 22.74
C ILE A 696 -24.95 -9.06 21.55
N TYR A 697 -23.69 -9.16 21.10
CA TYR A 697 -23.20 -8.43 19.94
C TYR A 697 -24.06 -8.67 18.70
N LEU A 698 -24.39 -9.95 18.40
CA LEU A 698 -25.24 -10.29 17.25
C LEU A 698 -26.67 -9.73 17.40
N ALA A 699 -27.22 -9.72 18.59
CA ALA A 699 -28.55 -9.13 18.84
C ALA A 699 -28.57 -7.61 18.63
N GLU A 700 -27.45 -6.93 18.91
CA GLU A 700 -27.30 -5.47 18.75
C GLU A 700 -27.00 -5.04 17.31
N GLN A 701 -26.67 -5.96 16.40
CA GLN A 701 -26.40 -5.65 14.98
C GLN A 701 -27.69 -5.39 14.16
N GLY A 702 -28.69 -4.76 14.73
CA GLY A 702 -29.85 -4.20 14.09
C GLY A 702 -30.98 -5.13 13.92
#